data_e44733651b0c949b402a0022f18cca8b
#
_entry.id   e44733651b0c949b402a0022f18cca8b
#
_cell.length_a   1.000
_cell.length_b   1.000
_cell.length_c   1.000
_cell.angle_alpha   90.00
_cell.angle_beta   90.00
_cell.angle_gamma   90.00
#
_symmetry.space_group_name_H-M   'P 1'
#
loop_
_entity.id
_entity.type
_entity.pdbx_description
1 polymer ?
#
loop_
_entity_poly.entity_id
_entity_poly.type
_entity_poly.pdbx_seq_one_letter_code
_entity_poly.pdbx_strand_id
1 'polypeptide(L)'
;DKDWDVYRNHSIGFVFQSYNLIPHQTVAENVELALTLAGVSTAERRDRAKKALEKVGLGNKLNVRPNQLSGGQMQRVAIARALVNNPDILLADEPTGALDSKTSVQIMDLLKEISHERLIVMVTHNPELAEKYSSRIIRLLDGALVSDSKPVTDEEIQAEKSLLSKPVEEKPDKKSKKPSKTAQKGKTQKPSMSFLTALSLSFKNMLTKMARTILVSFAGSIGIIGIALVLSLSNGFRNYIDNVQRDALSNYPITITKSYADYSSIMSGMSGNDAANDKGERYPQTDVITVNNSISDLYKEFQKGSQDNDVKNFKIYLDGGNYDKSKITAVQYTYNVRFSVYGKDTITGNEFTRLKSPIEAMVEIFKTQSSNPFATADVADMYFPVWGEMINSESLIKSQYDLIDGKWIDFGSGDEIMLVVSSYNQIPDYVLTALGLRKQFDTSSSDGNNGSDNATFKTSDFIGLSYTLLTTPFTYARQSNGYYKQTEDAAELETLAAENGRKVKIAGVIRPKAGISAPSIQGNVVYGYGLTEALMSDMKEAGVVKAQLADREHSALDGSLFQSSSYETILTKVGYADKNEPATISIYASTFENKDYIEDLIKEYNSSVDDKEQIRYTDYMGIMLSSVTDIINAVSYVLIGFVSVSLIVSSIMIGIITYISVLERIKEIGVLRALGASKRDVSRVFNAETLIIGFAAGVMGICVTMLLDIPISLIIHSLAGIS
;
A
#
# COMPACT_ATOMS: atom_id res chain seq x y z
N ASP A 1 4.59 23.24 -47.83
CA ASP A 1 3.26 22.98 -47.25
C ASP A 1 2.78 24.14 -46.33
N LYS A 2 3.66 24.75 -45.52
CA LYS A 2 3.25 25.82 -44.59
C LYS A 2 2.82 27.10 -45.29
N ASP A 3 3.50 27.48 -46.36
CA ASP A 3 3.20 28.68 -47.11
C ASP A 3 1.85 28.55 -47.84
N TRP A 4 1.54 27.32 -48.32
CA TRP A 4 0.22 27.02 -48.87
C TRP A 4 -0.91 27.02 -47.84
N ASP A 5 -0.62 26.58 -46.60
CA ASP A 5 -1.62 26.66 -45.51
C ASP A 5 -1.93 28.12 -45.14
N VAL A 6 -0.89 28.98 -45.09
CA VAL A 6 -1.05 30.44 -44.87
C VAL A 6 -1.82 31.09 -46.02
N TYR A 7 -1.44 30.77 -47.26
CA TYR A 7 -2.08 31.33 -48.43
C TYR A 7 -3.56 30.97 -48.52
N ARG A 8 -3.91 29.69 -48.26
CA ARG A 8 -5.32 29.26 -48.23
C ARG A 8 -6.12 29.91 -47.11
N ASN A 9 -5.48 30.22 -46.00
CA ASN A 9 -6.19 30.82 -44.86
C ASN A 9 -6.48 32.31 -45.03
N HIS A 10 -5.58 33.04 -45.68
CA HIS A 10 -5.66 34.51 -45.75
C HIS A 10 -6.09 35.02 -47.14
N SER A 11 -5.60 34.43 -48.21
CA SER A 11 -5.77 34.98 -49.56
C SER A 11 -6.85 34.28 -50.38
N ILE A 12 -7.30 33.07 -49.98
CA ILE A 12 -8.31 32.30 -50.74
C ILE A 12 -9.51 31.98 -49.85
N GLY A 13 -10.71 32.31 -50.33
CA GLY A 13 -11.97 31.82 -49.77
C GLY A 13 -12.52 30.65 -50.59
N PHE A 14 -13.04 29.62 -49.96
CA PHE A 14 -13.64 28.46 -50.63
C PHE A 14 -15.13 28.37 -50.41
N VAL A 15 -15.91 28.24 -51.48
CA VAL A 15 -17.35 27.95 -51.49
C VAL A 15 -17.51 26.59 -52.15
N PHE A 16 -17.93 25.60 -51.39
CA PHE A 16 -18.08 24.20 -51.82
C PHE A 16 -19.46 23.94 -52.40
N GLN A 17 -19.59 22.97 -53.29
CA GLN A 17 -20.82 22.47 -53.86
C GLN A 17 -21.82 21.97 -52.82
N SER A 18 -21.39 21.24 -51.81
CA SER A 18 -22.22 20.61 -50.79
C SER A 18 -22.28 21.40 -49.48
N TYR A 19 -22.09 22.72 -49.51
CA TYR A 19 -22.02 23.66 -48.35
C TYR A 19 -20.91 23.33 -47.35
N ASN A 20 -20.67 22.07 -47.03
CA ASN A 20 -19.66 21.57 -46.09
C ASN A 20 -19.66 22.32 -44.75
N LEU A 21 -20.85 22.55 -44.21
CA LEU A 21 -21.05 23.10 -42.88
C LEU A 21 -20.94 21.97 -41.85
N ILE A 22 -20.37 22.28 -40.68
CA ILE A 22 -20.27 21.34 -39.56
C ILE A 22 -21.64 21.28 -38.87
N PRO A 23 -22.36 20.16 -38.89
CA PRO A 23 -23.80 20.08 -38.53
C PRO A 23 -24.08 20.38 -37.05
N HIS A 24 -23.12 20.09 -36.15
CA HIS A 24 -23.27 20.29 -34.72
C HIS A 24 -22.88 21.67 -34.23
N GLN A 25 -22.27 22.49 -35.10
CA GLN A 25 -21.93 23.90 -34.84
C GLN A 25 -23.05 24.82 -35.28
N THR A 26 -23.19 25.95 -34.59
CA THR A 26 -24.10 27.02 -35.03
C THR A 26 -23.61 27.68 -36.32
N VAL A 27 -24.48 28.44 -36.95
CA VAL A 27 -24.14 29.24 -38.14
C VAL A 27 -22.96 30.19 -37.85
N ALA A 28 -22.99 30.88 -36.72
CA ALA A 28 -21.88 31.74 -36.31
C ALA A 28 -20.59 30.97 -36.10
N GLU A 29 -20.65 29.82 -35.41
CA GLU A 29 -19.46 28.96 -35.15
C GLU A 29 -18.85 28.39 -36.45
N ASN A 30 -19.68 28.06 -37.44
CA ASN A 30 -19.20 27.64 -38.75
C ASN A 30 -18.43 28.75 -39.49
N VAL A 31 -18.86 30.02 -39.36
CA VAL A 31 -18.14 31.17 -39.95
C VAL A 31 -16.90 31.50 -39.12
N GLU A 32 -16.99 31.46 -37.79
CA GLU A 32 -15.85 31.71 -36.88
C GLU A 32 -14.71 30.70 -37.07
N LEU A 33 -14.98 29.52 -37.64
CA LEU A 33 -13.98 28.47 -37.82
C LEU A 33 -12.78 28.95 -38.65
N ALA A 34 -13.03 29.69 -39.76
CA ALA A 34 -11.95 30.21 -40.57
C ALA A 34 -11.08 31.23 -39.79
N LEU A 35 -11.69 32.06 -38.94
CA LEU A 35 -11.01 33.03 -38.08
C LEU A 35 -10.25 32.34 -36.92
N THR A 36 -10.78 31.20 -36.45
CA THR A 36 -10.13 30.38 -35.42
C THR A 36 -8.79 29.82 -35.93
N LEU A 37 -8.77 29.37 -37.15
CA LEU A 37 -7.56 28.90 -37.85
C LEU A 37 -6.57 30.04 -38.12
N ALA A 38 -7.06 31.24 -38.37
CA ALA A 38 -6.25 32.46 -38.53
C ALA A 38 -5.66 32.99 -37.19
N GLY A 39 -6.04 32.40 -36.04
CA GLY A 39 -5.54 32.82 -34.74
C GLY A 39 -6.17 34.12 -34.18
N VAL A 40 -7.32 34.52 -34.70
CA VAL A 40 -8.05 35.73 -34.25
C VAL A 40 -8.65 35.51 -32.86
N SER A 41 -8.69 36.52 -32.01
CA SER A 41 -9.24 36.47 -30.66
C SER A 41 -10.74 36.14 -30.65
N THR A 42 -11.25 35.52 -29.59
CA THR A 42 -12.66 35.08 -29.52
C THR A 42 -13.66 36.21 -29.65
N ALA A 43 -13.39 37.37 -29.05
CA ALA A 43 -14.29 38.51 -29.13
C ALA A 43 -14.34 39.09 -30.58
N GLU A 44 -13.20 39.22 -31.22
CA GLU A 44 -13.10 39.72 -32.59
C GLU A 44 -13.68 38.71 -33.60
N ARG A 45 -13.50 37.39 -33.39
CA ARG A 45 -14.11 36.40 -34.26
C ARG A 45 -15.62 36.49 -34.30
N ARG A 46 -16.25 36.69 -33.13
CA ARG A 46 -17.71 36.75 -33.03
C ARG A 46 -18.26 38.00 -33.72
N ASP A 47 -17.59 39.13 -33.58
CA ASP A 47 -17.99 40.38 -34.27
C ASP A 47 -17.83 40.26 -35.79
N ARG A 48 -16.68 39.77 -36.27
CA ARG A 48 -16.43 39.59 -37.71
C ARG A 48 -17.37 38.55 -38.33
N ALA A 49 -17.62 37.43 -37.65
CA ALA A 49 -18.59 36.44 -38.13
C ALA A 49 -20.02 36.98 -38.22
N LYS A 50 -20.42 37.77 -37.23
CA LYS A 50 -21.73 38.47 -37.27
C LYS A 50 -21.84 39.40 -38.47
N LYS A 51 -20.84 40.25 -38.69
CA LYS A 51 -20.81 41.17 -39.85
C LYS A 51 -20.83 40.45 -41.21
N ALA A 52 -20.09 39.31 -41.29
CA ALA A 52 -20.09 38.51 -42.51
C ALA A 52 -21.48 37.86 -42.78
N LEU A 53 -22.17 37.40 -41.73
CA LEU A 53 -23.53 36.86 -41.84
C LEU A 53 -24.59 37.92 -42.13
N GLU A 54 -24.43 39.14 -41.63
CA GLU A 54 -25.28 40.30 -41.97
C GLU A 54 -25.17 40.65 -43.46
N LYS A 55 -23.92 40.63 -44.03
CA LYS A 55 -23.68 40.90 -45.47
C LYS A 55 -24.43 39.92 -46.40
N VAL A 56 -24.60 38.65 -45.95
CA VAL A 56 -25.33 37.63 -46.72
C VAL A 56 -26.81 37.50 -46.33
N GLY A 57 -27.33 38.44 -45.50
CA GLY A 57 -28.75 38.50 -45.10
C GLY A 57 -29.15 37.46 -44.04
N LEU A 58 -28.20 36.97 -43.20
CA LEU A 58 -28.45 35.98 -42.19
C LEU A 58 -28.12 36.42 -40.76
N GLY A 59 -28.06 37.74 -40.50
CA GLY A 59 -27.74 38.29 -39.20
C GLY A 59 -28.68 37.90 -38.05
N ASN A 60 -29.92 37.50 -38.36
CA ASN A 60 -30.88 37.00 -37.38
C ASN A 60 -30.80 35.48 -37.10
N LYS A 61 -29.87 34.74 -37.73
CA LYS A 61 -29.74 33.29 -37.65
C LYS A 61 -28.42 32.80 -37.03
N LEU A 62 -27.76 33.64 -36.24
CA LEU A 62 -26.42 33.36 -35.68
C LEU A 62 -26.34 32.06 -34.87
N ASN A 63 -27.35 31.79 -34.05
CA ASN A 63 -27.37 30.66 -33.09
C ASN A 63 -28.12 29.41 -33.62
N VAL A 64 -28.59 29.46 -34.89
CA VAL A 64 -29.28 28.33 -35.54
C VAL A 64 -28.27 27.31 -36.05
N ARG A 65 -28.62 26.04 -36.12
CA ARG A 65 -27.75 24.98 -36.66
C ARG A 65 -28.06 24.76 -38.17
N PRO A 66 -27.09 24.21 -38.95
CA PRO A 66 -27.25 23.99 -40.38
C PRO A 66 -28.49 23.17 -40.77
N ASN A 67 -28.87 22.18 -39.97
CA ASN A 67 -30.05 21.34 -40.20
C ASN A 67 -31.41 22.06 -40.08
N GLN A 68 -31.39 23.32 -39.61
CA GLN A 68 -32.56 24.18 -39.46
C GLN A 68 -32.64 25.26 -40.59
N LEU A 69 -31.75 25.15 -41.59
CA LEU A 69 -31.65 26.10 -42.70
C LEU A 69 -32.10 25.45 -44.01
N SER A 70 -32.64 26.26 -44.94
CA SER A 70 -32.82 25.88 -46.32
C SER A 70 -31.47 25.77 -47.07
N GLY A 71 -31.43 25.05 -48.19
CA GLY A 71 -30.24 24.91 -49.04
C GLY A 71 -29.60 26.24 -49.41
N GLY A 72 -30.39 27.24 -49.83
CA GLY A 72 -29.91 28.58 -50.17
C GLY A 72 -29.39 29.32 -48.95
N GLN A 73 -29.99 29.15 -47.77
CA GLN A 73 -29.44 29.70 -46.52
C GLN A 73 -28.12 29.07 -46.15
N MET A 74 -27.97 27.76 -46.26
CA MET A 74 -26.71 27.03 -46.03
C MET A 74 -25.61 27.51 -46.98
N GLN A 75 -25.93 27.74 -48.27
CA GLN A 75 -24.97 28.28 -49.23
C GLN A 75 -24.52 29.71 -48.85
N ARG A 76 -25.44 30.58 -48.41
CA ARG A 76 -25.11 31.92 -47.91
C ARG A 76 -24.18 31.85 -46.69
N VAL A 77 -24.36 30.87 -45.78
CA VAL A 77 -23.43 30.66 -44.67
C VAL A 77 -22.04 30.24 -45.18
N ALA A 78 -21.97 29.35 -46.18
CA ALA A 78 -20.72 28.93 -46.79
C ALA A 78 -19.97 30.09 -47.46
N ILE A 79 -20.71 30.97 -48.11
CA ILE A 79 -20.18 32.23 -48.71
C ILE A 79 -19.67 33.14 -47.58
N ALA A 80 -20.45 33.36 -46.50
CA ALA A 80 -20.03 34.18 -45.36
C ALA A 80 -18.74 33.65 -44.73
N ARG A 81 -18.62 32.30 -44.57
CA ARG A 81 -17.42 31.63 -44.07
C ARG A 81 -16.19 31.88 -44.98
N ALA A 82 -16.41 31.83 -46.28
CA ALA A 82 -15.35 32.09 -47.26
C ALA A 82 -14.86 33.55 -47.23
N LEU A 83 -15.75 34.50 -46.91
CA LEU A 83 -15.48 35.93 -46.92
C LEU A 83 -14.89 36.48 -45.62
N VAL A 84 -15.05 35.77 -44.49
CA VAL A 84 -14.80 36.32 -43.16
C VAL A 84 -13.33 36.71 -42.90
N ASN A 85 -12.39 36.05 -43.60
CA ASN A 85 -10.94 36.38 -43.58
C ASN A 85 -10.55 37.48 -44.56
N ASN A 86 -11.52 38.05 -45.27
CA ASN A 86 -11.31 39.09 -46.31
C ASN A 86 -10.31 38.63 -47.40
N PRO A 87 -10.55 37.48 -48.09
CA PRO A 87 -9.63 36.94 -49.08
C PRO A 87 -9.61 37.77 -50.35
N ASP A 88 -8.48 37.73 -51.08
CA ASP A 88 -8.32 38.37 -52.38
C ASP A 88 -9.04 37.60 -53.49
N ILE A 89 -9.09 36.27 -53.36
CA ILE A 89 -9.65 35.33 -54.34
C ILE A 89 -10.72 34.47 -53.69
N LEU A 90 -11.89 34.37 -54.36
CA LEU A 90 -12.97 33.46 -53.97
C LEU A 90 -13.06 32.33 -55.01
N LEU A 91 -12.81 31.09 -54.58
CA LEU A 91 -12.99 29.89 -55.40
C LEU A 91 -14.35 29.29 -55.11
N ALA A 92 -15.24 29.22 -56.11
CA ALA A 92 -16.57 28.66 -55.98
C ALA A 92 -16.73 27.41 -56.88
N ASP A 93 -16.96 26.28 -56.24
CA ASP A 93 -17.18 25.00 -56.92
C ASP A 93 -18.67 24.73 -56.95
N GLU A 94 -19.27 24.81 -58.12
CA GLU A 94 -20.72 24.65 -58.40
C GLU A 94 -21.64 25.29 -57.34
N PRO A 95 -21.52 26.59 -57.07
CA PRO A 95 -22.19 27.23 -55.95
C PRO A 95 -23.72 27.19 -55.99
N THR A 96 -24.31 26.76 -57.10
CA THR A 96 -25.75 26.65 -57.35
C THR A 96 -26.22 25.21 -57.59
N GLY A 97 -25.33 24.19 -57.62
CA GLY A 97 -25.63 22.86 -58.05
C GLY A 97 -26.66 22.08 -57.21
N ALA A 98 -26.85 22.48 -55.94
CA ALA A 98 -27.82 21.87 -55.04
C ALA A 98 -29.04 22.76 -54.72
N LEU A 99 -29.31 23.77 -55.56
CA LEU A 99 -30.34 24.81 -55.32
C LEU A 99 -31.39 24.83 -56.42
N ASP A 100 -32.60 25.25 -56.07
CA ASP A 100 -33.64 25.56 -57.04
C ASP A 100 -33.27 26.81 -57.88
N SER A 101 -33.88 26.97 -59.04
CA SER A 101 -33.55 28.03 -60.02
C SER A 101 -33.66 29.43 -59.45
N LYS A 102 -34.67 29.69 -58.59
CA LYS A 102 -34.89 31.02 -57.99
C LYS A 102 -33.80 31.36 -56.96
N THR A 103 -33.47 30.39 -56.13
CA THR A 103 -32.38 30.52 -55.12
C THR A 103 -31.01 30.61 -55.81
N SER A 104 -30.80 29.85 -56.89
CA SER A 104 -29.59 29.92 -57.71
C SER A 104 -29.33 31.32 -58.23
N VAL A 105 -30.34 32.01 -58.77
CA VAL A 105 -30.22 33.41 -59.21
C VAL A 105 -29.81 34.32 -58.03
N GLN A 106 -30.45 34.16 -56.88
CA GLN A 106 -30.10 34.99 -55.67
C GLN A 106 -28.66 34.78 -55.19
N ILE A 107 -28.13 33.58 -55.31
CA ILE A 107 -26.72 33.30 -54.97
C ILE A 107 -25.79 33.87 -56.02
N MET A 108 -26.15 33.80 -57.28
CA MET A 108 -25.34 34.40 -58.37
C MET A 108 -25.33 35.91 -58.31
N ASP A 109 -26.47 36.54 -57.98
CA ASP A 109 -26.55 38.00 -57.76
C ASP A 109 -25.62 38.43 -56.58
N LEU A 110 -25.64 37.66 -55.47
CA LEU A 110 -24.73 37.92 -54.32
C LEU A 110 -23.28 37.76 -54.73
N LEU A 111 -22.91 36.72 -55.49
CA LEU A 111 -21.56 36.51 -55.97
C LEU A 111 -21.15 37.65 -56.94
N LYS A 112 -22.07 38.10 -57.78
CA LYS A 112 -21.82 39.25 -58.68
C LYS A 112 -21.52 40.51 -57.93
N GLU A 113 -22.28 40.83 -56.87
CA GLU A 113 -22.01 41.98 -55.97
C GLU A 113 -20.59 41.84 -55.35
N ILE A 114 -20.23 40.69 -54.83
CA ILE A 114 -18.91 40.43 -54.23
C ILE A 114 -17.78 40.57 -55.27
N SER A 115 -18.04 40.24 -56.55
CA SER A 115 -17.05 40.30 -57.64
C SER A 115 -16.55 41.72 -57.96
N HIS A 116 -17.20 42.76 -57.49
CA HIS A 116 -16.73 44.12 -57.61
C HIS A 116 -15.52 44.41 -56.70
N GLU A 117 -15.38 43.70 -55.62
CA GLU A 117 -14.31 43.93 -54.63
C GLU A 117 -13.14 42.90 -54.73
N ARG A 118 -13.38 41.74 -55.37
CA ARG A 118 -12.40 40.63 -55.40
C ARG A 118 -12.58 39.71 -56.60
N LEU A 119 -11.50 38.95 -56.93
CA LEU A 119 -11.55 37.97 -57.98
C LEU A 119 -12.39 36.75 -57.55
N ILE A 120 -13.40 36.37 -58.37
CA ILE A 120 -14.13 35.15 -58.21
C ILE A 120 -13.78 34.21 -59.37
N VAL A 121 -13.31 33.01 -59.02
CA VAL A 121 -13.10 31.91 -59.98
C VAL A 121 -14.16 30.85 -59.64
N MET A 122 -15.06 30.62 -60.60
CA MET A 122 -16.19 29.71 -60.45
C MET A 122 -16.06 28.53 -61.41
N VAL A 123 -16.25 27.31 -60.90
CA VAL A 123 -16.48 26.11 -61.72
C VAL A 123 -17.98 25.84 -61.74
N THR A 124 -18.56 25.66 -62.92
CA THR A 124 -19.98 25.35 -63.08
C THR A 124 -20.20 24.52 -64.35
N HIS A 125 -21.20 23.64 -64.27
CA HIS A 125 -21.70 22.89 -65.44
C HIS A 125 -22.96 23.57 -66.05
N ASN A 126 -23.42 24.72 -65.51
CA ASN A 126 -24.57 25.46 -66.02
C ASN A 126 -24.09 26.62 -66.94
N PRO A 127 -24.21 26.45 -68.30
CA PRO A 127 -23.73 27.42 -69.25
C PRO A 127 -24.51 28.74 -69.20
N GLU A 128 -25.82 28.74 -68.93
CA GLU A 128 -26.65 29.93 -68.89
C GLU A 128 -26.22 30.87 -67.76
N LEU A 129 -25.92 30.31 -66.58
CA LEU A 129 -25.42 31.11 -65.45
C LEU A 129 -24.00 31.63 -65.70
N ALA A 130 -23.16 30.79 -66.35
CA ALA A 130 -21.81 31.23 -66.69
C ALA A 130 -21.84 32.41 -67.68
N GLU A 131 -22.66 32.33 -68.73
CA GLU A 131 -22.78 33.40 -69.75
C GLU A 131 -23.36 34.71 -69.18
N LYS A 132 -24.32 34.59 -68.27
CA LYS A 132 -24.99 35.73 -67.68
C LYS A 132 -24.13 36.51 -66.65
N TYR A 133 -23.35 35.80 -65.86
CA TYR A 133 -22.68 36.38 -64.68
C TYR A 133 -21.17 36.55 -64.81
N SER A 134 -20.49 35.79 -65.70
CA SER A 134 -19.05 35.80 -65.80
C SER A 134 -18.51 36.88 -66.74
N SER A 135 -17.34 37.43 -66.44
CA SER A 135 -16.61 38.37 -67.26
C SER A 135 -15.62 37.67 -68.23
N ARG A 136 -15.24 36.44 -67.94
CA ARG A 136 -14.38 35.57 -68.76
C ARG A 136 -14.83 34.11 -68.55
N ILE A 137 -14.96 33.34 -69.64
CA ILE A 137 -15.36 31.96 -69.61
C ILE A 137 -14.27 31.12 -70.25
N ILE A 138 -13.78 30.14 -69.53
CA ILE A 138 -12.79 29.14 -69.98
C ILE A 138 -13.53 27.79 -70.04
N ARG A 139 -13.64 27.19 -71.22
CA ARG A 139 -14.31 25.90 -71.42
C ARG A 139 -13.22 24.80 -71.50
N LEU A 140 -13.42 23.80 -70.62
CA LEU A 140 -12.56 22.61 -70.55
C LEU A 140 -13.36 21.38 -70.95
N LEU A 141 -12.76 20.46 -71.70
CA LEU A 141 -13.28 19.15 -72.01
C LEU A 141 -12.14 18.12 -71.85
N ASP A 142 -12.38 17.11 -71.00
CA ASP A 142 -11.39 16.05 -70.67
C ASP A 142 -10.03 16.60 -70.23
N GLY A 143 -10.04 17.71 -69.51
CA GLY A 143 -8.83 18.37 -69.01
C GLY A 143 -8.11 19.25 -70.04
N ALA A 144 -8.57 19.32 -71.34
CA ALA A 144 -8.05 20.16 -72.36
C ALA A 144 -8.84 21.49 -72.48
N LEU A 145 -8.11 22.59 -72.79
CA LEU A 145 -8.68 23.90 -73.06
C LEU A 145 -9.36 23.88 -74.44
N VAL A 146 -10.70 24.05 -74.48
CA VAL A 146 -11.48 24.08 -75.71
C VAL A 146 -11.67 25.51 -76.21
N SER A 147 -12.01 26.46 -75.32
CA SER A 147 -12.17 27.85 -75.67
C SER A 147 -11.92 28.78 -74.46
N ASP A 148 -11.46 29.96 -74.74
CA ASP A 148 -11.32 31.07 -73.80
C ASP A 148 -11.98 32.32 -74.42
N SER A 149 -12.98 32.92 -73.74
CA SER A 149 -13.75 34.06 -74.24
C SER A 149 -12.93 35.37 -74.25
N LYS A 150 -11.84 35.43 -73.49
CA LYS A 150 -10.90 36.56 -73.44
C LYS A 150 -9.49 36.03 -73.19
N PRO A 151 -8.82 35.43 -74.22
CA PRO A 151 -7.45 34.94 -74.05
C PRO A 151 -6.48 36.10 -73.73
N VAL A 152 -5.52 35.81 -72.84
CA VAL A 152 -4.48 36.80 -72.48
C VAL A 152 -3.51 36.88 -73.66
N THR A 153 -3.24 38.09 -74.13
CA THR A 153 -2.32 38.31 -75.23
C THR A 153 -0.85 38.25 -74.81
N ASP A 154 0.05 37.86 -75.75
CA ASP A 154 1.47 37.82 -75.42
C ASP A 154 2.03 39.16 -74.97
N GLU A 155 1.44 40.28 -75.43
CA GLU A 155 1.80 41.62 -75.02
C GLU A 155 1.46 41.88 -73.52
N GLU A 156 0.29 41.40 -73.05
CA GLU A 156 -0.09 41.54 -71.66
C GLU A 156 0.80 40.65 -70.73
N ILE A 157 1.19 39.45 -71.19
CA ILE A 157 2.13 38.57 -70.48
C ILE A 157 3.51 39.22 -70.38
N GLN A 158 4.00 39.86 -71.47
CA GLN A 158 5.29 40.55 -71.46
C GLN A 158 5.23 41.85 -70.60
N ALA A 159 4.13 42.59 -70.62
CA ALA A 159 3.95 43.73 -69.76
C ALA A 159 3.98 43.37 -68.27
N GLU A 160 3.33 42.27 -67.90
CA GLU A 160 3.32 41.77 -66.50
C GLU A 160 4.69 41.23 -66.08
N LYS A 161 5.37 40.47 -66.92
CA LYS A 161 6.75 40.04 -66.68
C LYS A 161 7.72 41.21 -66.53
N SER A 162 7.51 42.31 -67.28
CA SER A 162 8.32 43.53 -67.16
C SER A 162 8.05 44.31 -65.85
N LEU A 163 6.81 44.25 -65.32
CA LEU A 163 6.48 44.79 -64.04
C LEU A 163 7.05 44.00 -62.88
N LEU A 164 7.09 42.66 -62.98
CA LEU A 164 7.67 41.78 -61.99
C LEU A 164 9.20 41.74 -61.99
N SER A 165 9.85 42.19 -63.12
CA SER A 165 11.31 42.16 -63.27
C SER A 165 12.00 43.48 -62.86
N LYS A 166 11.30 44.50 -62.34
CA LYS A 166 11.97 45.66 -61.78
C LYS A 166 12.62 45.34 -60.44
N PRO A 167 13.96 45.45 -60.30
CA PRO A 167 14.62 45.28 -59.02
C PRO A 167 14.22 46.42 -58.10
N VAL A 168 13.81 46.11 -56.87
CA VAL A 168 13.73 47.10 -55.81
C VAL A 168 15.15 47.56 -55.51
N GLU A 169 15.53 48.75 -55.93
CA GLU A 169 16.80 49.40 -55.59
C GLU A 169 16.85 49.67 -54.10
N GLU A 170 17.57 48.84 -53.38
CA GLU A 170 18.04 49.15 -52.02
C GLU A 170 19.24 50.12 -52.15
N LYS A 171 19.05 51.41 -51.82
CA LYS A 171 20.17 52.33 -51.58
C LYS A 171 20.79 52.05 -50.23
N PRO A 172 22.14 51.82 -50.17
CA PRO A 172 22.82 51.70 -48.88
C PRO A 172 23.19 53.09 -48.35
N ASP A 173 22.59 53.49 -47.28
CA ASP A 173 23.11 54.63 -46.52
C ASP A 173 23.69 54.17 -45.16
N LYS A 174 24.95 54.58 -44.98
CA LYS A 174 25.79 54.27 -43.85
C LYS A 174 25.57 55.23 -42.70
N LYS A 175 25.62 54.69 -41.49
CA LYS A 175 25.94 55.29 -40.16
C LYS A 175 24.94 56.24 -39.55
N SER A 176 24.24 55.79 -38.50
CA SER A 176 24.50 56.26 -37.13
C SER A 176 23.33 55.97 -36.19
N LYS A 177 23.73 55.61 -34.98
CA LYS A 177 22.99 55.72 -33.69
C LYS A 177 21.80 54.79 -33.40
N LYS A 178 21.94 54.11 -32.25
CA LYS A 178 20.96 53.24 -31.57
C LYS A 178 19.51 53.76 -31.72
N PRO A 179 18.57 52.88 -32.10
CA PRO A 179 17.15 53.23 -32.09
C PRO A 179 16.50 52.87 -30.75
N SER A 180 15.71 53.80 -30.30
CA SER A 180 14.71 53.63 -29.25
C SER A 180 13.70 52.55 -29.65
N LYS A 181 13.28 51.80 -28.65
CA LYS A 181 12.24 50.75 -28.72
C LYS A 181 10.89 51.38 -29.06
N THR A 182 10.51 51.45 -30.31
CA THR A 182 9.10 51.50 -30.79
C THR A 182 9.08 51.47 -32.31
N ALA A 183 9.37 50.30 -32.89
CA ALA A 183 8.97 49.98 -34.26
C ALA A 183 8.22 48.67 -34.19
N GLN A 184 6.91 48.73 -34.45
CA GLN A 184 6.08 47.53 -34.66
C GLN A 184 6.66 46.72 -35.81
N LYS A 185 7.46 45.71 -35.45
CA LYS A 185 7.71 44.57 -36.35
C LYS A 185 6.34 43.95 -36.63
N GLY A 186 5.88 44.04 -37.88
CA GLY A 186 4.78 43.19 -38.35
C GLY A 186 5.07 41.76 -37.98
N LYS A 187 4.48 41.30 -36.91
CA LYS A 187 4.49 39.87 -36.57
C LYS A 187 3.80 39.17 -37.73
N THR A 188 4.56 38.48 -38.57
CA THR A 188 4.01 37.39 -39.37
C THR A 188 3.34 36.44 -38.38
N GLN A 189 2.01 36.61 -38.25
CA GLN A 189 1.19 35.78 -37.40
C GLN A 189 1.30 34.36 -38.01
N LYS A 190 2.05 33.51 -37.36
CA LYS A 190 2.06 32.10 -37.72
C LYS A 190 0.66 31.56 -37.46
N PRO A 191 -0.09 31.12 -38.47
CA PRO A 191 -1.38 30.52 -38.25
C PRO A 191 -1.16 29.23 -37.47
N SER A 192 -1.57 29.22 -36.23
CA SER A 192 -1.43 28.05 -35.37
C SER A 192 -2.50 28.13 -34.30
N MET A 193 -3.42 27.21 -34.32
CA MET A 193 -4.46 27.12 -33.30
C MET A 193 -3.81 26.84 -31.94
N SER A 194 -4.18 27.65 -30.93
CA SER A 194 -3.74 27.41 -29.54
C SER A 194 -4.23 26.04 -29.05
N PHE A 195 -3.41 25.35 -28.24
CA PHE A 195 -3.79 24.07 -27.64
C PHE A 195 -5.08 24.19 -26.80
N LEU A 196 -5.25 25.28 -26.05
CA LEU A 196 -6.47 25.53 -25.27
C LEU A 196 -7.69 25.72 -26.17
N THR A 197 -7.54 26.35 -27.35
CA THR A 197 -8.61 26.44 -28.33
C THR A 197 -8.97 25.06 -28.91
N ALA A 198 -7.97 24.24 -29.21
CA ALA A 198 -8.18 22.85 -29.65
C ALA A 198 -8.89 22.03 -28.57
N LEU A 199 -8.48 22.17 -27.30
CA LEU A 199 -9.11 21.51 -26.15
C LEU A 199 -10.58 21.89 -26.00
N SER A 200 -10.88 23.21 -26.06
CA SER A 200 -12.26 23.73 -25.99
C SER A 200 -13.13 23.24 -27.14
N LEU A 201 -12.57 23.19 -28.36
CA LEU A 201 -13.29 22.69 -29.54
C LEU A 201 -13.58 21.18 -29.40
N SER A 202 -12.57 20.40 -28.98
CA SER A 202 -12.72 18.96 -28.75
C SER A 202 -13.72 18.67 -27.65
N PHE A 203 -13.68 19.42 -26.53
CA PHE A 203 -14.66 19.27 -25.44
C PHE A 203 -16.10 19.50 -25.90
N LYS A 204 -16.36 20.56 -26.67
CA LYS A 204 -17.69 20.83 -27.26
C LYS A 204 -18.13 19.70 -28.19
N ASN A 205 -17.22 19.19 -29.02
CA ASN A 205 -17.50 18.05 -29.91
C ASN A 205 -17.87 16.79 -29.12
N MET A 206 -17.16 16.51 -28.02
CA MET A 206 -17.44 15.33 -27.18
C MET A 206 -18.81 15.42 -26.50
N LEU A 207 -19.22 16.61 -26.08
CA LEU A 207 -20.56 16.82 -25.50
C LEU A 207 -21.69 16.48 -26.48
N THR A 208 -21.48 16.56 -27.79
CA THR A 208 -22.49 16.18 -28.79
C THR A 208 -22.65 14.67 -28.94
N LYS A 209 -21.65 13.88 -28.49
CA LYS A 209 -21.59 12.41 -28.55
C LYS A 209 -21.35 11.80 -27.16
N MET A 210 -22.00 12.32 -26.11
CA MET A 210 -21.75 11.96 -24.70
C MET A 210 -21.80 10.44 -24.44
N ALA A 211 -22.79 9.73 -24.99
CA ALA A 211 -22.91 8.29 -24.79
C ALA A 211 -21.67 7.52 -25.23
N ARG A 212 -21.09 7.86 -26.40
CA ARG A 212 -19.86 7.26 -26.89
C ARG A 212 -18.68 7.60 -25.98
N THR A 213 -18.55 8.86 -25.60
CA THR A 213 -17.46 9.33 -24.72
C THR A 213 -17.47 8.63 -23.38
N ILE A 214 -18.65 8.47 -22.76
CA ILE A 214 -18.82 7.75 -21.49
C ILE A 214 -18.43 6.28 -21.65
N LEU A 215 -18.92 5.58 -22.69
CA LEU A 215 -18.59 4.18 -22.95
C LEU A 215 -17.07 3.96 -23.15
N VAL A 216 -16.42 4.87 -23.91
CA VAL A 216 -14.97 4.79 -24.16
C VAL A 216 -14.18 5.07 -22.89
N SER A 217 -14.59 6.06 -22.10
CA SER A 217 -13.96 6.39 -20.83
C SER A 217 -14.16 5.26 -19.82
N PHE A 218 -15.33 4.62 -19.80
CA PHE A 218 -15.59 3.44 -18.95
C PHE A 218 -14.70 2.27 -19.35
N ALA A 219 -14.62 1.92 -20.64
CA ALA A 219 -13.72 0.87 -21.12
C ALA A 219 -12.25 1.16 -20.79
N GLY A 220 -11.84 2.42 -20.92
CA GLY A 220 -10.50 2.87 -20.52
C GLY A 220 -10.25 2.83 -19.01
N SER A 221 -11.29 3.01 -18.19
CA SER A 221 -11.18 3.03 -16.73
C SER A 221 -10.98 1.64 -16.11
N ILE A 222 -11.35 0.54 -16.80
CA ILE A 222 -11.25 -0.83 -16.28
C ILE A 222 -9.82 -1.18 -15.83
N GLY A 223 -8.82 -0.85 -16.66
CA GLY A 223 -7.42 -1.06 -16.31
C GLY A 223 -6.97 -0.22 -15.10
N ILE A 224 -7.46 1.01 -15.01
CA ILE A 224 -7.15 1.93 -13.90
C ILE A 224 -7.80 1.45 -12.61
N ILE A 225 -9.06 0.99 -12.67
CA ILE A 225 -9.79 0.39 -11.54
C ILE A 225 -9.00 -0.81 -11.01
N GLY A 226 -8.57 -1.72 -11.90
CA GLY A 226 -7.80 -2.89 -11.51
C GLY A 226 -6.50 -2.55 -10.79
N ILE A 227 -5.71 -1.61 -11.31
CA ILE A 227 -4.48 -1.15 -10.65
C ILE A 227 -4.78 -0.50 -9.31
N ALA A 228 -5.76 0.39 -9.26
CA ALA A 228 -6.09 1.13 -8.04
C ALA A 228 -6.58 0.19 -6.94
N LEU A 229 -7.42 -0.82 -7.26
CA LEU A 229 -7.86 -1.84 -6.30
C LEU A 229 -6.70 -2.70 -5.79
N VAL A 230 -5.81 -3.16 -6.68
CA VAL A 230 -4.64 -3.96 -6.29
C VAL A 230 -3.70 -3.17 -5.38
N LEU A 231 -3.45 -1.89 -5.71
CA LEU A 231 -2.61 -1.03 -4.89
C LEU A 231 -3.26 -0.69 -3.55
N SER A 232 -4.58 -0.43 -3.54
CA SER A 232 -5.34 -0.19 -2.30
C SER A 232 -5.27 -1.41 -1.38
N LEU A 233 -5.57 -2.60 -1.91
CA LEU A 233 -5.52 -3.86 -1.18
C LEU A 233 -4.11 -4.19 -0.68
N SER A 234 -3.09 -4.05 -1.54
CA SER A 234 -1.69 -4.28 -1.16
C SER A 234 -1.23 -3.33 -0.06
N ASN A 235 -1.61 -2.05 -0.15
CA ASN A 235 -1.28 -1.07 0.89
C ASN A 235 -2.04 -1.35 2.19
N GLY A 236 -3.31 -1.78 2.10
CA GLY A 236 -4.10 -2.21 3.25
C GLY A 236 -3.45 -3.41 3.97
N PHE A 237 -3.01 -4.42 3.22
CA PHE A 237 -2.28 -5.57 3.79
C PHE A 237 -0.96 -5.16 4.42
N ARG A 238 -0.18 -4.27 3.78
CA ARG A 238 1.07 -3.77 4.39
C ARG A 238 0.81 -3.06 5.71
N ASN A 239 -0.14 -2.15 5.75
CA ASN A 239 -0.50 -1.44 6.98
C ASN A 239 -1.00 -2.40 8.08
N TYR A 240 -1.75 -3.44 7.71
CA TYR A 240 -2.17 -4.47 8.64
C TYR A 240 -0.98 -5.25 9.20
N ILE A 241 -0.05 -5.67 8.34
CA ILE A 241 1.17 -6.37 8.75
C ILE A 241 2.02 -5.47 9.65
N ASP A 242 2.20 -4.19 9.29
CA ASP A 242 2.96 -3.24 10.11
C ASP A 242 2.33 -3.07 11.50
N ASN A 243 0.99 -3.09 11.61
CA ASN A 243 0.30 -3.07 12.89
C ASN A 243 0.50 -4.37 13.67
N VAL A 244 0.32 -5.54 13.01
CA VAL A 244 0.57 -6.85 13.62
C VAL A 244 2.04 -6.97 14.05
N GLN A 245 2.98 -6.49 13.23
CA GLN A 245 4.40 -6.45 13.59
C GLN A 245 4.64 -5.57 14.81
N ARG A 246 4.03 -4.40 14.89
CA ARG A 246 4.15 -3.49 16.03
C ARG A 246 3.59 -4.09 17.30
N ASP A 247 2.43 -4.72 17.23
CA ASP A 247 1.84 -5.43 18.37
C ASP A 247 2.67 -6.67 18.75
N ALA A 248 3.22 -7.37 17.75
CA ALA A 248 4.05 -8.55 17.95
C ALA A 248 5.42 -8.23 18.56
N LEU A 249 6.00 -7.05 18.31
CA LEU A 249 7.31 -6.65 18.88
C LEU A 249 7.35 -6.76 20.41
N SER A 250 6.22 -6.48 21.07
CA SER A 250 6.11 -6.59 22.53
C SER A 250 6.11 -8.03 23.02
N ASN A 251 5.72 -8.99 22.15
CA ASN A 251 5.59 -10.39 22.53
C ASN A 251 6.74 -11.27 22.05
N TYR A 252 7.49 -10.78 21.05
CA TYR A 252 8.55 -11.56 20.41
C TYR A 252 9.86 -10.77 20.41
N PRO A 253 10.50 -10.62 21.60
CA PRO A 253 11.83 -10.02 21.69
C PRO A 253 12.86 -10.90 21.00
N ILE A 254 14.05 -10.37 20.74
CA ILE A 254 15.21 -11.21 20.49
C ILE A 254 15.56 -11.88 21.81
N THR A 255 15.45 -13.21 21.81
CA THR A 255 15.61 -14.03 23.03
C THR A 255 16.91 -14.81 22.97
N ILE A 256 17.73 -14.64 23.98
CA ILE A 256 19.01 -15.30 24.19
C ILE A 256 18.85 -16.21 25.42
N THR A 257 18.84 -17.52 25.21
CA THR A 257 18.79 -18.50 26.29
C THR A 257 20.18 -18.92 26.70
N LYS A 258 20.39 -19.26 27.97
CA LYS A 258 21.67 -19.78 28.47
C LYS A 258 22.13 -20.99 27.66
N SER A 259 21.23 -21.90 27.37
CA SER A 259 21.47 -23.07 26.53
C SER A 259 20.80 -22.87 25.18
N TYR A 260 21.59 -22.70 24.12
CA TYR A 260 21.11 -22.49 22.77
C TYR A 260 21.06 -23.79 21.98
N ALA A 261 19.91 -24.09 21.41
CA ALA A 261 19.74 -25.12 20.38
C ALA A 261 19.24 -24.45 19.08
N ASP A 262 19.89 -24.72 17.96
CA ASP A 262 19.45 -24.18 16.66
C ASP A 262 18.20 -24.93 16.15
N TYR A 263 17.04 -24.47 16.63
CA TYR A 263 15.74 -24.99 16.20
C TYR A 263 15.41 -24.66 14.75
N SER A 264 16.03 -23.65 14.14
CA SER A 264 15.76 -23.26 12.75
C SER A 264 16.28 -24.32 11.77
N SER A 265 17.47 -24.83 12.02
CA SER A 265 18.05 -25.97 11.27
C SER A 265 17.25 -27.25 11.47
N ILE A 266 16.72 -27.46 12.68
CA ILE A 266 15.88 -28.61 13.02
C ILE A 266 14.53 -28.55 12.30
N MET A 267 13.85 -27.38 12.33
CA MET A 267 12.56 -27.18 11.69
C MET A 267 12.66 -27.22 10.16
N SER A 268 13.71 -26.66 9.56
CA SER A 268 13.93 -26.73 8.12
C SER A 268 14.19 -28.17 7.65
N GLY A 269 14.94 -28.95 8.41
CA GLY A 269 15.17 -30.34 8.13
C GLY A 269 13.92 -31.22 8.28
N MET A 270 13.03 -30.92 9.24
CA MET A 270 11.76 -31.66 9.46
C MET A 270 10.66 -31.24 8.48
N SER A 271 10.69 -30.01 7.95
CA SER A 271 9.65 -29.47 7.07
C SER A 271 9.70 -30.03 5.64
N GLY A 272 10.70 -30.83 5.30
CA GLY A 272 10.84 -31.41 3.95
C GLY A 272 10.98 -30.35 2.83
N ASN A 273 11.14 -29.10 3.19
CA ASN A 273 11.39 -28.03 2.23
C ASN A 273 12.90 -28.01 1.90
N ASP A 274 13.33 -28.98 1.11
CA ASP A 274 14.71 -29.16 0.66
C ASP A 274 15.27 -28.01 -0.21
N ALA A 275 14.51 -26.94 -0.41
CA ALA A 275 14.91 -25.84 -1.26
C ALA A 275 16.21 -25.11 -0.82
N ALA A 276 16.58 -25.22 0.46
CA ALA A 276 17.83 -24.66 0.98
C ALA A 276 19.03 -25.61 0.86
N ASN A 277 18.79 -26.92 0.77
CA ASN A 277 19.82 -27.96 0.70
C ASN A 277 19.97 -28.60 -0.69
N ASP A 278 19.04 -28.35 -1.61
CA ASP A 278 19.12 -28.79 -2.99
C ASP A 278 20.22 -28.02 -3.73
N LYS A 279 21.42 -28.52 -3.66
CA LYS A 279 22.56 -28.03 -4.45
C LYS A 279 22.59 -28.76 -5.79
N GLY A 280 21.95 -28.23 -6.80
CA GLY A 280 21.99 -28.82 -8.13
C GLY A 280 20.95 -28.28 -9.10
N GLU A 281 21.01 -28.73 -10.34
CA GLU A 281 20.03 -28.43 -11.36
C GLU A 281 18.72 -29.18 -11.06
N ARG A 282 17.59 -28.49 -11.11
CA ARG A 282 16.26 -29.10 -10.90
C ARG A 282 15.91 -29.94 -12.12
N TYR A 283 15.61 -31.22 -11.95
CA TYR A 283 15.37 -32.19 -13.01
C TYR A 283 16.59 -32.47 -13.91
N PRO A 284 17.77 -32.81 -13.33
CA PRO A 284 18.96 -33.09 -14.12
C PRO A 284 18.73 -34.28 -15.05
N GLN A 285 19.17 -34.15 -16.29
CA GLN A 285 19.10 -35.23 -17.30
C GLN A 285 20.30 -36.17 -17.19
N THR A 286 20.50 -36.74 -15.99
CA THR A 286 21.60 -37.69 -15.69
C THR A 286 21.03 -38.94 -15.05
N ASP A 287 21.78 -40.03 -15.13
CA ASP A 287 21.50 -41.30 -14.46
C ASP A 287 22.13 -41.39 -13.06
N VAL A 288 22.69 -40.28 -12.57
CA VAL A 288 23.35 -40.24 -11.26
C VAL A 288 22.37 -39.76 -10.21
N ILE A 289 22.22 -40.53 -9.14
CA ILE A 289 21.45 -40.18 -7.93
C ILE A 289 22.44 -39.68 -6.89
N THR A 290 22.30 -38.46 -6.43
CA THR A 290 23.09 -37.89 -5.33
C THR A 290 22.36 -38.07 -4.00
N VAL A 291 23.13 -38.32 -2.92
CA VAL A 291 22.55 -38.46 -1.59
C VAL A 291 22.32 -37.10 -0.96
N ASN A 292 21.09 -36.84 -0.53
CA ASN A 292 20.77 -35.71 0.34
C ASN A 292 21.06 -36.10 1.78
N ASN A 293 22.02 -35.42 2.42
CA ASN A 293 22.50 -35.75 3.76
C ASN A 293 21.73 -34.99 4.87
N SER A 294 20.56 -34.43 4.59
CA SER A 294 19.79 -33.60 5.53
C SER A 294 19.59 -34.26 6.90
N ILE A 295 19.26 -35.56 6.94
CA ILE A 295 19.11 -36.29 8.20
C ILE A 295 20.47 -36.53 8.91
N SER A 296 21.52 -36.81 8.14
CA SER A 296 22.86 -36.98 8.72
C SER A 296 23.41 -35.67 9.28
N ASP A 297 23.10 -34.56 8.63
CA ASP A 297 23.51 -33.23 9.07
C ASP A 297 22.69 -32.82 10.30
N LEU A 298 21.37 -33.06 10.29
CA LEU A 298 20.51 -32.92 11.47
C LEU A 298 21.04 -33.73 12.68
N TYR A 299 21.41 -34.98 12.46
CA TYR A 299 21.99 -35.83 13.52
C TYR A 299 23.33 -35.29 14.05
N LYS A 300 24.17 -34.73 13.17
CA LYS A 300 25.41 -34.06 13.58
C LYS A 300 25.15 -32.82 14.42
N GLU A 301 24.13 -32.02 14.06
CA GLU A 301 23.72 -30.84 14.84
C GLU A 301 23.20 -31.28 16.23
N PHE A 302 22.37 -32.32 16.31
CA PHE A 302 21.98 -32.90 17.59
C PHE A 302 23.16 -33.44 18.42
N GLN A 303 24.17 -34.03 17.76
CA GLN A 303 25.38 -34.52 18.45
C GLN A 303 26.31 -33.37 18.92
N LYS A 304 26.30 -32.19 18.27
CA LYS A 304 27.06 -31.04 18.76
C LYS A 304 26.58 -30.59 20.13
N GLY A 305 25.37 -31.00 20.54
CA GLY A 305 24.78 -30.65 21.83
C GLY A 305 24.32 -29.22 21.89
N SER A 306 23.60 -28.90 22.93
CA SER A 306 23.29 -27.51 23.28
C SER A 306 24.61 -26.77 23.56
N GLN A 307 24.79 -25.62 22.89
CA GLN A 307 25.93 -24.74 23.19
C GLN A 307 25.47 -23.71 24.21
N ASP A 308 26.26 -23.53 25.26
CA ASP A 308 25.93 -22.54 26.26
C ASP A 308 26.37 -21.16 25.78
N ASN A 309 25.47 -20.19 25.89
CA ASN A 309 25.76 -18.77 25.70
C ASN A 309 26.39 -18.18 26.98
N ASP A 310 27.37 -17.32 26.84
CA ASP A 310 27.91 -16.56 27.98
C ASP A 310 26.96 -15.40 28.35
N VAL A 311 25.78 -15.77 28.85
CA VAL A 311 24.76 -14.80 29.29
C VAL A 311 25.24 -13.88 30.42
N LYS A 312 26.25 -14.33 31.20
CA LYS A 312 26.80 -13.55 32.30
C LYS A 312 27.61 -12.34 31.82
N ASN A 313 28.56 -12.55 30.94
CA ASN A 313 29.37 -11.45 30.41
C ASN A 313 28.55 -10.57 29.48
N PHE A 314 27.59 -11.13 28.70
CA PHE A 314 26.69 -10.36 27.89
C PHE A 314 25.75 -9.49 28.73
N LYS A 315 25.27 -9.99 29.89
CA LYS A 315 24.51 -9.17 30.85
C LYS A 315 25.34 -7.98 31.34
N ILE A 316 26.62 -8.20 31.72
CA ILE A 316 27.52 -7.13 32.14
C ILE A 316 27.69 -6.09 31.04
N TYR A 317 27.85 -6.53 29.79
CA TYR A 317 27.94 -5.65 28.62
C TYR A 317 26.70 -4.76 28.45
N LEU A 318 25.49 -5.35 28.55
CA LEU A 318 24.21 -4.63 28.45
C LEU A 318 24.03 -3.67 29.65
N ASP A 319 24.29 -4.12 30.89
CA ASP A 319 24.18 -3.30 32.10
C ASP A 319 25.17 -2.11 32.10
N GLY A 320 26.27 -2.25 31.37
CA GLY A 320 27.25 -1.16 31.11
C GLY A 320 26.68 -0.05 30.21
N GLY A 321 25.50 -0.20 29.68
CA GLY A 321 24.82 0.79 28.83
C GLY A 321 25.41 0.91 27.43
N ASN A 322 25.99 -0.16 26.90
CA ASN A 322 26.62 -0.20 25.59
C ASN A 322 25.60 -0.32 24.44
N TYR A 323 24.44 0.33 24.57
CA TYR A 323 23.42 0.35 23.53
C TYR A 323 22.62 1.66 23.52
N ASP A 324 22.00 1.97 22.39
CA ASP A 324 21.15 3.15 22.23
C ASP A 324 19.75 2.87 22.84
N LYS A 325 19.50 3.53 23.99
CA LYS A 325 18.22 3.41 24.72
C LYS A 325 17.00 3.88 23.95
N SER A 326 17.16 4.65 22.87
CA SER A 326 16.03 5.07 22.03
C SER A 326 15.54 3.94 21.12
N LYS A 327 16.40 2.97 20.85
CA LYS A 327 16.12 1.83 19.95
C LYS A 327 15.65 0.58 20.68
N ILE A 328 15.85 0.50 21.98
CA ILE A 328 15.47 -0.64 22.83
C ILE A 328 14.45 -0.16 23.87
N THR A 329 13.27 -0.78 23.87
CA THR A 329 12.19 -0.46 24.82
C THR A 329 12.47 -1.03 26.21
N ALA A 330 12.96 -2.27 26.25
CA ALA A 330 13.28 -2.97 27.49
C ALA A 330 14.34 -4.06 27.26
N VAL A 331 15.13 -4.31 28.30
CA VAL A 331 15.94 -5.51 28.44
C VAL A 331 15.41 -6.23 29.67
N GLN A 332 14.99 -7.49 29.50
CA GLN A 332 14.47 -8.31 30.58
C GLN A 332 15.37 -9.52 30.81
N TYR A 333 15.72 -9.72 32.06
CA TYR A 333 16.47 -10.88 32.52
C TYR A 333 15.52 -11.82 33.22
N THR A 334 15.30 -13.00 32.66
CA THR A 334 14.45 -14.04 33.28
C THR A 334 15.33 -15.06 33.98
N TYR A 335 14.95 -15.41 35.20
CA TYR A 335 15.65 -16.36 36.02
C TYR A 335 14.78 -17.60 36.25
N ASN A 336 15.39 -18.78 36.39
CA ASN A 336 14.67 -20.00 36.64
C ASN A 336 14.30 -20.13 38.13
N VAL A 337 13.46 -19.17 38.60
CA VAL A 337 12.94 -19.14 39.97
C VAL A 337 11.69 -20.00 40.07
N ARG A 338 11.77 -21.11 40.78
CA ARG A 338 10.64 -22.02 41.00
C ARG A 338 10.12 -21.88 42.43
N PHE A 339 8.79 -21.76 42.57
CA PHE A 339 8.13 -21.66 43.88
C PHE A 339 6.82 -22.46 43.88
N SER A 340 6.40 -22.89 45.09
CA SER A 340 5.08 -23.42 45.37
C SER A 340 4.23 -22.35 46.01
N VAL A 341 2.94 -22.34 45.70
CA VAL A 341 1.96 -21.34 46.19
C VAL A 341 1.15 -21.95 47.33
N TYR A 342 1.06 -21.22 48.43
CA TYR A 342 0.28 -21.60 49.60
C TYR A 342 -0.74 -20.51 49.90
N GLY A 343 -1.93 -20.87 50.33
CA GLY A 343 -2.98 -19.95 50.64
C GLY A 343 -4.23 -20.63 51.16
N LYS A 344 -5.27 -19.87 51.31
CA LYS A 344 -6.59 -20.38 51.70
C LYS A 344 -7.25 -21.09 50.56
N ASP A 345 -7.61 -22.32 50.75
CA ASP A 345 -8.46 -23.09 49.84
C ASP A 345 -9.94 -22.94 50.32
N THR A 346 -10.69 -22.11 49.62
CA THR A 346 -12.10 -21.84 49.97
C THR A 346 -13.01 -23.05 49.76
N ILE A 347 -12.53 -24.10 49.10
CA ILE A 347 -13.28 -25.28 48.70
C ILE A 347 -13.18 -26.38 49.77
N THR A 348 -11.97 -26.65 50.25
CA THR A 348 -11.73 -27.60 51.32
C THR A 348 -11.93 -26.96 52.71
N GLY A 349 -11.93 -25.64 52.75
CA GLY A 349 -12.01 -24.88 54.00
C GLY A 349 -10.69 -24.77 54.76
N ASN A 350 -9.56 -25.23 54.16
CA ASN A 350 -8.22 -25.12 54.75
C ASN A 350 -7.76 -23.67 54.69
N GLU A 351 -7.41 -23.09 55.79
CA GLU A 351 -6.92 -21.68 55.84
C GLU A 351 -5.52 -21.50 55.27
N PHE A 352 -4.65 -22.58 55.28
CA PHE A 352 -3.34 -22.51 54.72
C PHE A 352 -2.91 -23.90 54.21
N THR A 353 -2.83 -24.06 52.89
CA THR A 353 -2.43 -25.30 52.24
C THR A 353 -1.78 -25.01 50.90
N ARG A 354 -1.05 -26.00 50.33
CA ARG A 354 -0.49 -25.90 48.98
C ARG A 354 -1.59 -25.88 47.93
N LEU A 355 -1.62 -24.83 47.15
CA LEU A 355 -2.53 -24.69 46.03
C LEU A 355 -1.89 -25.29 44.78
N LYS A 356 -2.50 -26.35 44.24
CA LYS A 356 -2.03 -27.02 43.02
C LYS A 356 -2.89 -26.58 41.84
N SER A 357 -2.26 -26.27 40.71
CA SER A 357 -3.03 -26.07 39.50
C SER A 357 -3.58 -27.40 38.98
N PRO A 358 -4.74 -27.44 38.31
CA PRO A 358 -5.28 -28.63 37.67
C PRO A 358 -4.31 -29.30 36.69
N ILE A 359 -3.41 -28.50 36.13
CA ILE A 359 -2.40 -28.92 35.14
C ILE A 359 -1.33 -29.78 35.84
N GLU A 360 -0.92 -29.43 37.05
CA GLU A 360 -0.02 -30.30 37.84
C GLU A 360 -0.65 -31.69 38.05
N ALA A 361 -1.96 -31.73 38.32
CA ALA A 361 -2.69 -32.98 38.45
C ALA A 361 -2.78 -33.77 37.13
N MET A 362 -3.01 -33.06 36.00
CA MET A 362 -3.01 -33.73 34.69
C MET A 362 -1.63 -34.27 34.31
N VAL A 363 -0.57 -33.52 34.57
CA VAL A 363 0.81 -33.96 34.33
C VAL A 363 1.12 -35.23 35.17
N GLU A 364 0.64 -35.29 36.43
CA GLU A 364 0.83 -36.45 37.29
C GLU A 364 0.07 -37.68 36.77
N ILE A 365 -1.13 -37.51 36.22
CA ILE A 365 -1.89 -38.57 35.55
C ILE A 365 -1.15 -39.05 34.28
N PHE A 366 -0.65 -38.14 33.45
CA PHE A 366 0.09 -38.49 32.25
C PHE A 366 1.41 -39.18 32.54
N LYS A 367 2.13 -38.84 33.62
CA LYS A 367 3.35 -39.52 34.06
C LYS A 367 3.09 -40.97 34.46
N THR A 368 1.91 -41.26 35.05
CA THR A 368 1.54 -42.62 35.47
C THR A 368 1.04 -43.50 34.33
N GLN A 369 0.49 -42.89 33.24
CA GLN A 369 -0.15 -43.64 32.16
C GLN A 369 0.68 -43.76 30.88
N SER A 370 1.70 -42.93 30.65
CA SER A 370 2.53 -43.06 29.47
C SER A 370 3.96 -42.54 29.70
N SER A 371 4.92 -43.21 29.07
CA SER A 371 6.30 -42.74 28.96
C SER A 371 6.46 -41.60 27.95
N ASN A 372 5.50 -40.69 27.90
CA ASN A 372 5.54 -39.55 26.97
C ASN A 372 6.54 -38.51 27.50
N PRO A 373 7.66 -38.25 26.80
CA PRO A 373 8.67 -37.27 27.24
C PRO A 373 8.17 -35.84 27.24
N PHE A 374 7.01 -35.56 26.62
CA PHE A 374 6.38 -34.22 26.59
C PHE A 374 5.45 -33.94 27.80
N ALA A 375 5.23 -34.94 28.68
CA ALA A 375 4.38 -34.80 29.86
C ALA A 375 5.22 -34.33 31.07
N THR A 376 5.87 -33.18 30.96
CA THR A 376 6.61 -32.57 32.08
C THR A 376 5.86 -31.32 32.59
N ALA A 377 6.08 -30.97 33.86
CA ALA A 377 5.51 -29.73 34.43
C ALA A 377 5.94 -28.49 33.62
N ASP A 378 7.17 -28.49 33.11
CA ASP A 378 7.71 -27.38 32.31
C ASP A 378 6.93 -27.16 31.00
N VAL A 379 6.48 -28.23 30.35
CA VAL A 379 5.65 -28.18 29.14
C VAL A 379 4.25 -27.66 29.47
N ALA A 380 3.67 -28.10 30.60
CA ALA A 380 2.36 -27.63 31.03
C ALA A 380 2.37 -26.12 31.37
N ASP A 381 3.40 -25.65 32.05
CA ASP A 381 3.57 -24.24 32.38
C ASP A 381 3.78 -23.37 31.12
N MET A 382 4.39 -23.92 30.07
CA MET A 382 4.56 -23.25 28.80
C MET A 382 3.22 -23.01 28.08
N TYR A 383 2.29 -23.98 28.13
CA TYR A 383 1.00 -23.87 27.44
C TYR A 383 -0.09 -23.19 28.28
N PHE A 384 0.00 -23.26 29.62
CA PHE A 384 -1.01 -22.76 30.54
C PHE A 384 -0.38 -22.01 31.72
N PRO A 385 0.33 -20.90 31.44
CA PRO A 385 1.00 -20.16 32.50
C PRO A 385 -0.03 -19.50 33.44
N VAL A 386 0.05 -19.82 34.73
CA VAL A 386 -0.72 -19.13 35.75
C VAL A 386 0.01 -17.88 36.23
N TRP A 387 1.29 -18.04 36.57
CA TRP A 387 2.15 -16.97 37.08
C TRP A 387 3.09 -16.45 36.00
N GLY A 388 3.26 -15.15 35.92
CA GLY A 388 4.13 -14.51 34.93
C GLY A 388 4.79 -13.24 35.43
N GLU A 389 6.05 -13.04 35.08
CA GLU A 389 6.73 -11.77 35.29
C GLU A 389 6.40 -10.80 34.16
N MET A 390 5.98 -9.58 34.52
CA MET A 390 5.72 -8.52 33.54
C MET A 390 7.02 -8.00 32.96
N ILE A 391 6.95 -7.57 31.70
CA ILE A 391 8.09 -6.90 31.05
C ILE A 391 8.52 -5.69 31.88
N ASN A 392 9.83 -5.55 32.07
CA ASN A 392 10.42 -4.46 32.85
C ASN A 392 10.34 -3.11 32.11
N SER A 393 9.13 -2.73 31.73
CA SER A 393 8.79 -1.45 31.10
C SER A 393 7.38 -1.05 31.48
N GLU A 394 7.28 -0.23 32.53
CA GLU A 394 5.98 0.25 33.02
C GLU A 394 5.20 1.00 31.95
N SER A 395 5.88 1.80 31.13
CA SER A 395 5.24 2.55 30.02
C SER A 395 4.63 1.61 28.98
N LEU A 396 5.32 0.52 28.62
CA LEU A 396 4.82 -0.47 27.68
C LEU A 396 3.57 -1.19 28.24
N ILE A 397 3.66 -1.70 29.46
CA ILE A 397 2.55 -2.39 30.10
C ILE A 397 1.31 -1.46 30.23
N LYS A 398 1.48 -0.24 30.70
CA LYS A 398 0.37 0.74 30.81
C LYS A 398 -0.16 1.21 29.45
N SER A 399 0.61 1.08 28.38
CA SER A 399 0.13 1.37 27.02
C SER A 399 -0.83 0.29 26.52
N GLN A 400 -0.64 -0.97 26.94
CA GLN A 400 -1.37 -2.14 26.45
C GLN A 400 -2.55 -2.56 27.36
N TYR A 401 -2.53 -2.19 28.64
CA TYR A 401 -3.52 -2.63 29.62
C TYR A 401 -4.23 -1.46 30.29
N ASP A 402 -5.51 -1.69 30.64
CA ASP A 402 -6.30 -0.84 31.49
C ASP A 402 -6.37 -1.42 32.90
N LEU A 403 -6.25 -0.57 33.92
CA LEU A 403 -6.56 -0.93 35.29
C LEU A 403 -8.07 -0.91 35.46
N ILE A 404 -8.66 -2.08 35.78
CA ILE A 404 -10.09 -2.20 35.98
C ILE A 404 -10.48 -1.86 37.43
N ASP A 405 -9.67 -2.35 38.40
CA ASP A 405 -9.92 -2.18 39.82
C ASP A 405 -8.62 -2.26 40.63
N GLY A 406 -8.60 -1.66 41.83
CA GLY A 406 -7.44 -1.62 42.71
C GLY A 406 -6.41 -0.57 42.30
N LYS A 407 -5.13 -0.92 42.35
CA LYS A 407 -4.01 -0.03 41.97
C LYS A 407 -2.97 -0.75 41.13
N TRP A 408 -2.21 0.02 40.34
CA TRP A 408 -0.99 -0.48 39.72
C TRP A 408 0.04 -0.81 40.79
N ILE A 409 0.73 -1.93 40.62
CA ILE A 409 1.86 -2.28 41.49
C ILE A 409 3.08 -1.43 41.17
N ASP A 410 3.95 -1.25 42.13
CA ASP A 410 5.34 -0.87 41.87
C ASP A 410 6.09 -2.10 41.34
N PHE A 411 6.68 -1.99 40.16
CA PHE A 411 7.40 -3.10 39.51
C PHE A 411 8.61 -3.58 40.30
N GLY A 412 9.16 -2.71 41.18
CA GLY A 412 10.20 -3.03 42.12
C GLY A 412 9.69 -3.65 43.45
N SER A 413 8.37 -3.77 43.64
CA SER A 413 7.81 -4.38 44.84
C SER A 413 8.00 -5.89 44.86
N GLY A 414 8.42 -6.40 46.01
CA GLY A 414 8.59 -7.85 46.24
C GLY A 414 7.36 -8.53 46.87
N ASP A 415 6.22 -7.87 47.02
CA ASP A 415 5.06 -8.34 47.75
C ASP A 415 3.70 -8.05 47.09
N GLU A 416 3.67 -7.36 45.96
CA GLU A 416 2.45 -7.02 45.23
C GLU A 416 2.36 -7.80 43.90
N ILE A 417 1.15 -8.28 43.58
CA ILE A 417 0.84 -8.99 42.34
C ILE A 417 -0.44 -8.44 41.74
N MET A 418 -0.69 -8.68 40.46
CA MET A 418 -1.92 -8.27 39.77
C MET A 418 -2.60 -9.46 39.09
N LEU A 419 -3.91 -9.36 38.91
CA LEU A 419 -4.69 -10.32 38.14
C LEU A 419 -4.94 -9.77 36.73
N VAL A 420 -4.75 -10.62 35.71
CA VAL A 420 -5.04 -10.28 34.32
C VAL A 420 -6.27 -11.05 33.85
N VAL A 421 -7.27 -10.31 33.37
CA VAL A 421 -8.46 -10.88 32.75
C VAL A 421 -8.41 -10.68 31.22
N SER A 422 -9.17 -11.49 30.47
CA SER A 422 -9.27 -11.33 29.01
C SER A 422 -10.02 -10.03 28.64
N SER A 423 -10.00 -9.67 27.35
CA SER A 423 -10.78 -8.54 26.81
C SER A 423 -12.29 -8.69 27.05
N TYR A 424 -12.76 -9.90 27.35
CA TYR A 424 -14.17 -10.18 27.70
C TYR A 424 -14.43 -10.21 29.21
N ASN A 425 -13.48 -9.75 30.05
CA ASN A 425 -13.52 -9.86 31.52
C ASN A 425 -13.65 -11.30 32.00
N GLN A 426 -13.03 -12.24 31.33
CA GLN A 426 -13.04 -13.65 31.68
C GLN A 426 -11.67 -14.08 32.23
N ILE A 427 -11.67 -15.01 33.16
CA ILE A 427 -10.49 -15.67 33.69
C ILE A 427 -10.64 -17.18 33.48
N PRO A 428 -9.60 -17.90 33.04
CA PRO A 428 -9.65 -19.35 32.90
C PRO A 428 -9.91 -20.04 34.23
N ASP A 429 -10.69 -21.10 34.22
CA ASP A 429 -11.06 -21.86 35.41
C ASP A 429 -9.87 -22.51 36.13
N TYR A 430 -8.83 -22.93 35.40
CA TYR A 430 -7.60 -23.45 35.98
C TYR A 430 -6.85 -22.41 36.83
N VAL A 431 -6.99 -21.13 36.51
CA VAL A 431 -6.41 -20.03 37.31
C VAL A 431 -7.15 -19.90 38.62
N LEU A 432 -8.50 -19.96 38.61
CA LEU A 432 -9.32 -19.93 39.83
C LEU A 432 -8.99 -21.13 40.74
N THR A 433 -8.73 -22.28 40.16
CA THR A 433 -8.31 -23.49 40.94
C THR A 433 -6.92 -23.28 41.55
N ALA A 434 -5.97 -22.69 40.78
CA ALA A 434 -4.62 -22.38 41.26
C ALA A 434 -4.63 -21.27 42.34
N LEU A 435 -5.70 -20.48 42.43
CA LEU A 435 -5.91 -19.48 43.50
C LEU A 435 -6.75 -20.01 44.67
N GLY A 436 -7.17 -21.30 44.67
CA GLY A 436 -7.99 -21.88 45.72
C GLY A 436 -9.46 -21.40 45.76
N LEU A 437 -9.95 -20.85 44.66
CA LEU A 437 -11.29 -20.26 44.56
C LEU A 437 -12.32 -21.14 43.84
N ARG A 438 -11.89 -22.26 43.23
CA ARG A 438 -12.75 -23.18 42.51
C ARG A 438 -12.28 -24.63 42.68
N LYS A 439 -13.25 -25.57 42.66
CA LYS A 439 -12.93 -27.01 42.64
C LYS A 439 -12.16 -27.40 41.42
N GLN A 440 -11.24 -28.32 41.63
CA GLN A 440 -10.58 -29.13 40.55
C GLN A 440 -11.66 -29.91 39.78
N PHE A 441 -11.44 -30.15 38.49
CA PHE A 441 -12.35 -30.98 37.67
C PHE A 441 -12.74 -32.26 38.37
N ASP A 442 -14.02 -32.43 38.64
CA ASP A 442 -14.56 -33.72 39.15
C ASP A 442 -14.81 -34.64 37.95
N THR A 443 -13.82 -35.50 37.64
CA THR A 443 -13.93 -36.50 36.59
C THR A 443 -14.78 -37.70 36.97
N SER A 444 -15.34 -37.74 38.21
CA SER A 444 -16.13 -38.85 38.68
C SER A 444 -17.62 -38.77 38.33
N SER A 445 -18.14 -37.64 37.86
CA SER A 445 -19.50 -37.52 37.36
C SER A 445 -19.59 -38.01 35.91
N SER A 446 -19.99 -39.27 35.74
CA SER A 446 -20.26 -39.89 34.42
C SER A 446 -21.55 -39.38 33.73
N ASP A 447 -22.29 -38.49 34.37
CA ASP A 447 -23.45 -37.86 33.77
C ASP A 447 -23.03 -36.63 33.00
N GLY A 448 -23.12 -36.67 31.67
CA GLY A 448 -22.72 -35.63 30.71
C GLY A 448 -23.43 -34.25 30.85
N ASN A 449 -23.87 -33.94 32.04
CA ASN A 449 -24.34 -32.67 32.46
C ASN A 449 -23.21 -31.97 33.25
N ASN A 450 -22.12 -31.65 32.58
CA ASN A 450 -21.16 -30.64 33.04
C ASN A 450 -21.96 -29.33 33.16
N GLY A 451 -22.61 -29.14 34.32
CA GLY A 451 -23.15 -27.86 34.66
C GLY A 451 -22.01 -26.84 34.54
N SER A 452 -22.04 -26.05 33.49
CA SER A 452 -21.27 -24.83 33.45
C SER A 452 -21.75 -23.98 34.62
N ASP A 453 -21.09 -24.13 35.78
CA ASP A 453 -21.23 -23.19 36.88
C ASP A 453 -20.73 -21.87 36.32
N ASN A 454 -21.66 -21.05 35.84
CA ASN A 454 -21.41 -19.65 35.47
C ASN A 454 -21.15 -18.86 36.76
N ALA A 455 -20.10 -19.28 37.50
CA ALA A 455 -19.68 -18.56 38.69
C ALA A 455 -19.18 -17.19 38.24
N THR A 456 -19.80 -16.15 38.75
CA THR A 456 -19.41 -14.75 38.54
C THR A 456 -18.76 -14.23 39.80
N PHE A 457 -17.60 -13.58 39.63
CA PHE A 457 -16.85 -12.92 40.69
C PHE A 457 -16.84 -11.42 40.42
N LYS A 458 -16.85 -10.62 41.47
CA LYS A 458 -16.56 -9.19 41.38
C LYS A 458 -15.04 -9.00 41.40
N THR A 459 -14.54 -7.97 40.74
CA THR A 459 -13.10 -7.60 40.79
C THR A 459 -12.62 -7.38 42.21
N SER A 460 -13.51 -6.81 43.08
CA SER A 460 -13.26 -6.62 44.51
C SER A 460 -13.02 -7.90 45.29
N ASP A 461 -13.50 -9.06 44.81
CA ASP A 461 -13.35 -10.35 45.51
C ASP A 461 -11.91 -10.87 45.41
N PHE A 462 -11.14 -10.39 44.42
CA PHE A 462 -9.76 -10.74 44.24
C PHE A 462 -8.78 -9.79 44.93
N ILE A 463 -9.16 -8.49 45.04
CA ILE A 463 -8.26 -7.48 45.61
C ILE A 463 -8.10 -7.74 47.11
N GLY A 464 -6.82 -7.85 47.50
CA GLY A 464 -6.45 -8.12 48.88
C GLY A 464 -6.27 -9.59 49.22
N LEU A 465 -6.59 -10.54 48.31
CA LEU A 465 -6.21 -11.92 48.51
C LEU A 465 -4.69 -12.04 48.67
N SER A 466 -4.25 -12.84 49.64
CA SER A 466 -2.84 -13.00 49.98
C SER A 466 -2.42 -14.47 49.82
N TYR A 467 -1.23 -14.65 49.26
CA TYR A 467 -0.63 -15.93 49.04
C TYR A 467 0.78 -15.96 49.61
N THR A 468 1.28 -17.15 49.88
CA THR A 468 2.65 -17.35 50.35
C THR A 468 3.41 -18.18 49.33
N LEU A 469 4.55 -17.66 48.87
CA LEU A 469 5.42 -18.32 47.87
C LEU A 469 6.62 -18.96 48.54
N LEU A 470 6.72 -20.30 48.48
CA LEU A 470 7.88 -21.04 48.99
C LEU A 470 8.78 -21.44 47.84
N THR A 471 10.00 -20.92 47.79
CA THR A 471 10.98 -21.29 46.75
C THR A 471 11.55 -22.69 46.97
N THR A 472 11.94 -23.39 45.89
CA THR A 472 12.45 -24.74 45.91
C THR A 472 13.58 -24.98 46.91
N PRO A 473 14.59 -24.13 47.13
CA PRO A 473 15.66 -24.40 48.12
C PRO A 473 15.16 -24.59 49.54
N PHE A 474 14.06 -23.97 49.94
CA PHE A 474 13.52 -24.15 51.28
C PHE A 474 12.79 -25.49 51.50
N THR A 475 12.53 -26.25 50.42
CA THR A 475 11.96 -27.60 50.54
C THR A 475 13.02 -28.65 50.93
N TYR A 476 14.30 -28.26 51.05
CA TYR A 476 15.38 -29.17 51.46
C TYR A 476 15.64 -29.09 52.96
N ALA A 477 15.33 -30.14 53.68
CA ALA A 477 15.55 -30.28 55.09
C ALA A 477 16.90 -30.93 55.40
N ARG A 478 17.61 -30.45 56.46
CA ARG A 478 18.86 -31.03 56.88
C ARG A 478 18.61 -32.36 57.57
N GLN A 479 19.25 -33.43 57.12
CA GLN A 479 19.13 -34.76 57.64
C GLN A 479 20.14 -34.99 58.82
N SER A 480 19.94 -36.06 59.61
CA SER A 480 20.81 -36.42 60.72
C SER A 480 22.26 -36.71 60.30
N ASN A 481 22.51 -37.09 59.06
CA ASN A 481 23.84 -37.31 58.48
C ASN A 481 24.53 -35.98 58.05
N GLY A 482 23.89 -34.84 58.26
CA GLY A 482 24.45 -33.50 57.95
C GLY A 482 24.16 -33.00 56.54
N TYR A 483 23.67 -33.86 55.59
CA TYR A 483 23.33 -33.52 54.24
C TYR A 483 21.86 -33.08 54.09
N TYR A 484 21.49 -32.53 52.91
CA TYR A 484 20.16 -32.03 52.67
C TYR A 484 19.37 -32.94 51.75
N LYS A 485 18.12 -33.16 52.06
CA LYS A 485 17.19 -33.93 51.24
C LYS A 485 15.88 -33.16 51.07
N GLN A 486 15.35 -33.18 49.86
CA GLN A 486 14.04 -32.57 49.60
C GLN A 486 12.95 -33.34 50.34
N THR A 487 12.10 -32.61 51.08
CA THR A 487 10.93 -33.19 51.73
C THR A 487 9.73 -33.18 50.79
N GLU A 488 8.94 -34.25 50.85
CA GLU A 488 7.65 -34.39 50.16
C GLU A 488 6.48 -34.40 51.15
N ASP A 489 6.76 -34.36 52.46
CA ASP A 489 5.73 -34.35 53.49
C ASP A 489 4.94 -33.02 53.47
N ALA A 490 3.63 -33.11 53.25
CA ALA A 490 2.76 -31.93 53.08
C ALA A 490 2.72 -31.06 54.33
N ALA A 491 2.71 -31.64 55.54
CA ALA A 491 2.64 -30.88 56.78
C ALA A 491 3.95 -30.16 57.10
N GLU A 492 5.09 -30.83 56.77
CA GLU A 492 6.41 -30.20 56.86
C GLU A 492 6.55 -29.05 55.87
N LEU A 493 6.10 -29.24 54.63
CA LEU A 493 6.10 -28.18 53.59
C LEU A 493 5.21 -26.98 53.97
N GLU A 494 4.05 -27.21 54.55
CA GLU A 494 3.16 -26.13 55.07
C GLU A 494 3.85 -25.36 56.18
N THR A 495 4.57 -26.02 57.07
CA THR A 495 5.33 -25.39 58.15
C THR A 495 6.48 -24.57 57.60
N LEU A 496 7.24 -25.12 56.66
CA LEU A 496 8.33 -24.39 55.98
C LEU A 496 7.83 -23.16 55.21
N ALA A 497 6.68 -23.30 54.56
CA ALA A 497 6.03 -22.18 53.85
C ALA A 497 5.57 -21.07 54.81
N ALA A 498 5.03 -21.45 55.97
CA ALA A 498 4.62 -20.45 56.95
C ALA A 498 5.76 -19.67 57.59
N GLU A 499 6.92 -20.35 57.77
CA GLU A 499 8.15 -19.81 58.35
C GLU A 499 9.00 -18.99 57.36
N ASN A 500 9.16 -19.51 56.15
CA ASN A 500 10.18 -19.02 55.19
C ASN A 500 9.57 -18.51 53.89
N GLY A 501 8.26 -18.67 53.67
CA GLY A 501 7.61 -18.24 52.45
C GLY A 501 7.38 -16.73 52.39
N ARG A 502 7.53 -16.19 51.20
CA ARG A 502 7.27 -14.77 50.92
C ARG A 502 5.78 -14.54 50.72
N LYS A 503 5.19 -13.60 51.49
CA LYS A 503 3.79 -13.21 51.36
C LYS A 503 3.64 -12.20 50.23
N VAL A 504 2.66 -12.46 49.35
CA VAL A 504 2.26 -11.57 48.26
C VAL A 504 0.77 -11.30 48.29
N LYS A 505 0.37 -10.15 47.73
CA LYS A 505 -1.03 -9.71 47.77
C LYS A 505 -1.47 -9.20 46.41
N ILE A 506 -2.70 -9.57 45.98
CA ILE A 506 -3.30 -9.02 44.77
C ILE A 506 -3.68 -7.55 45.04
N ALA A 507 -3.01 -6.64 44.31
CA ALA A 507 -3.17 -5.20 44.46
C ALA A 507 -4.15 -4.58 43.44
N GLY A 508 -4.29 -5.24 42.27
CA GLY A 508 -5.18 -4.74 41.22
C GLY A 508 -5.52 -5.78 40.18
N VAL A 509 -6.52 -5.45 39.36
CA VAL A 509 -6.98 -6.24 38.19
C VAL A 509 -6.83 -5.42 36.95
N ILE A 510 -6.20 -6.00 35.93
CA ILE A 510 -5.93 -5.36 34.63
C ILE A 510 -6.53 -6.16 33.48
N ARG A 511 -6.79 -5.46 32.37
CA ARG A 511 -7.35 -6.01 31.14
C ARG A 511 -6.64 -5.41 29.91
N PRO A 512 -6.42 -6.19 28.82
CA PRO A 512 -5.92 -5.63 27.57
C PRO A 512 -6.84 -4.52 27.02
N LYS A 513 -6.24 -3.44 26.53
CA LYS A 513 -6.97 -2.34 25.89
C LYS A 513 -7.59 -2.76 24.57
N ALA A 514 -8.68 -2.08 24.19
CA ALA A 514 -9.28 -2.25 22.88
C ALA A 514 -8.26 -1.93 21.77
N GLY A 515 -8.19 -2.80 20.75
CA GLY A 515 -7.26 -2.66 19.62
C GLY A 515 -5.89 -3.31 19.84
N ILE A 516 -5.60 -3.87 21.02
CA ILE A 516 -4.37 -4.66 21.21
C ILE A 516 -4.65 -6.12 20.83
N SER A 517 -4.09 -6.54 19.72
CA SER A 517 -4.29 -7.90 19.15
C SER A 517 -3.47 -8.97 19.86
N ALA A 518 -2.29 -8.59 20.34
CA ALA A 518 -1.36 -9.49 21.03
C ALA A 518 -0.79 -8.78 22.28
N PRO A 519 -1.42 -8.96 23.45
CA PRO A 519 -0.95 -8.37 24.68
C PRO A 519 0.32 -9.07 25.18
N SER A 520 1.28 -8.30 25.75
CA SER A 520 2.62 -8.79 26.08
C SER A 520 2.74 -9.63 27.34
N ILE A 521 1.72 -9.61 28.19
CA ILE A 521 1.73 -10.39 29.44
C ILE A 521 1.36 -11.84 29.17
N GLN A 522 2.18 -12.76 29.66
CA GLN A 522 1.90 -14.19 29.71
C GLN A 522 1.51 -14.56 31.14
N GLY A 523 0.43 -15.33 31.30
CA GLY A 523 -0.12 -15.69 32.60
C GLY A 523 -1.23 -14.75 33.08
N ASN A 524 -1.96 -15.20 34.09
CA ASN A 524 -3.11 -14.48 34.64
C ASN A 524 -2.84 -13.86 36.00
N VAL A 525 -1.81 -14.33 36.74
CA VAL A 525 -1.31 -13.74 37.98
C VAL A 525 0.07 -13.19 37.70
N VAL A 526 0.23 -11.88 37.75
CA VAL A 526 1.46 -11.24 37.27
C VAL A 526 2.12 -10.37 38.30
N TYR A 527 3.43 -10.24 38.18
CA TYR A 527 4.26 -9.52 39.13
C TYR A 527 5.40 -8.77 38.44
N GLY A 528 5.99 -7.78 39.12
CA GLY A 528 7.14 -7.06 38.63
C GLY A 528 8.45 -7.76 38.98
N TYR A 529 9.55 -7.30 38.35
CA TYR A 529 10.90 -7.83 38.58
C TYR A 529 11.34 -7.84 40.05
N GLY A 530 10.78 -6.93 40.87
CA GLY A 530 11.10 -6.84 42.29
C GLY A 530 10.75 -8.09 43.07
N LEU A 531 9.68 -8.83 42.70
CA LEU A 531 9.35 -10.11 43.32
C LEU A 531 10.41 -11.18 42.97
N THR A 532 10.83 -11.26 41.74
CA THR A 532 11.92 -12.19 41.32
C THR A 532 13.20 -11.90 42.09
N GLU A 533 13.60 -10.64 42.20
CA GLU A 533 14.81 -10.25 42.98
C GLU A 533 14.66 -10.60 44.47
N ALA A 534 13.49 -10.36 45.03
CA ALA A 534 13.22 -10.68 46.42
C ALA A 534 13.28 -12.19 46.69
N LEU A 535 12.64 -13.02 45.79
CA LEU A 535 12.70 -14.47 45.90
C LEU A 535 14.13 -15.03 45.75
N MET A 536 14.94 -14.44 44.83
CA MET A 536 16.35 -14.82 44.69
C MET A 536 17.18 -14.42 45.92
N SER A 537 16.88 -13.31 46.56
CA SER A 537 17.50 -12.94 47.83
C SER A 537 17.14 -13.92 48.93
N ASP A 538 15.85 -14.29 49.04
CA ASP A 538 15.38 -15.27 50.04
C ASP A 538 16.06 -16.63 49.87
N MET A 539 16.20 -17.10 48.60
CA MET A 539 16.87 -18.39 48.29
C MET A 539 18.28 -18.48 48.90
N LYS A 540 19.04 -17.39 48.99
CA LYS A 540 20.37 -17.41 49.59
C LYS A 540 20.34 -17.74 51.09
N GLU A 541 19.22 -17.48 51.73
CA GLU A 541 19.04 -17.78 53.17
C GLU A 541 18.73 -19.26 53.41
N ALA A 542 18.33 -20.02 52.41
CA ALA A 542 18.03 -21.44 52.54
C ALA A 542 19.29 -22.25 52.95
N GLY A 543 19.11 -23.13 53.91
CA GLY A 543 20.24 -23.89 54.51
C GLY A 543 21.04 -24.71 53.47
N VAL A 544 20.39 -25.36 52.54
CA VAL A 544 21.03 -26.14 51.45
C VAL A 544 21.88 -25.22 50.54
N VAL A 545 21.37 -24.02 50.21
CA VAL A 545 22.10 -23.06 49.37
C VAL A 545 23.29 -22.51 50.11
N LYS A 546 23.15 -22.10 51.36
CA LYS A 546 24.27 -21.65 52.21
C LYS A 546 25.36 -22.74 52.31
N ALA A 547 24.95 -23.99 52.53
CA ALA A 547 25.91 -25.11 52.62
C ALA A 547 26.66 -25.30 51.30
N GLN A 548 25.93 -25.31 50.16
CA GLN A 548 26.52 -25.50 48.83
C GLN A 548 27.43 -24.34 48.41
N LEU A 549 27.04 -23.11 48.69
CA LEU A 549 27.87 -21.93 48.36
C LEU A 549 29.15 -21.86 49.19
N ALA A 550 29.13 -22.44 50.39
CA ALA A 550 30.30 -22.55 51.28
C ALA A 550 31.28 -23.66 50.88
N ASP A 551 30.79 -24.75 50.25
CA ASP A 551 31.61 -25.86 49.79
C ASP A 551 31.49 -26.01 48.25
N ARG A 552 32.59 -25.74 47.57
CA ARG A 552 32.71 -25.88 46.12
C ARG A 552 33.28 -27.21 45.66
N GLU A 553 33.68 -28.06 46.57
CA GLU A 553 34.33 -29.35 46.28
C GLU A 553 33.35 -30.52 46.46
N HIS A 554 32.39 -30.36 47.39
CA HIS A 554 31.44 -31.46 47.71
C HIS A 554 29.97 -31.02 47.55
N SER A 555 29.15 -32.00 47.22
CA SER A 555 27.70 -31.84 47.13
C SER A 555 27.05 -31.73 48.52
N ALA A 556 26.28 -30.70 48.76
CA ALA A 556 25.48 -30.52 49.97
C ALA A 556 24.39 -31.60 50.14
N LEU A 557 24.08 -32.36 49.11
CA LEU A 557 22.99 -33.35 49.09
C LEU A 557 23.47 -34.70 49.57
N ASP A 558 24.71 -35.13 49.29
CA ASP A 558 25.24 -36.45 49.56
C ASP A 558 26.73 -36.52 49.94
N GLY A 559 27.42 -35.38 49.94
CA GLY A 559 28.83 -35.31 50.27
C GLY A 559 29.79 -35.81 49.19
N SER A 560 29.28 -36.07 47.96
CA SER A 560 30.14 -36.49 46.86
C SER A 560 31.05 -35.39 46.36
N LEU A 561 32.31 -35.74 46.00
CA LEU A 561 33.26 -34.86 45.38
C LEU A 561 32.82 -34.49 43.96
N PHE A 562 32.91 -33.19 43.63
CA PHE A 562 32.58 -32.71 42.27
C PHE A 562 33.67 -33.08 41.27
N GLN A 563 33.26 -33.53 40.11
CA GLN A 563 34.02 -33.44 38.88
C GLN A 563 33.67 -32.11 38.20
N SER A 564 34.47 -31.65 37.27
CA SER A 564 34.56 -30.25 36.76
C SER A 564 33.25 -29.55 36.32
N SER A 565 32.06 -30.19 36.30
CA SER A 565 30.78 -29.58 35.97
C SER A 565 29.67 -29.82 37.00
N SER A 566 29.96 -30.48 38.11
CA SER A 566 28.93 -30.96 39.05
C SER A 566 28.42 -29.89 40.02
N TYR A 567 29.22 -28.86 40.34
CA TYR A 567 28.85 -27.80 41.28
C TYR A 567 27.62 -26.99 40.81
N GLU A 568 27.64 -26.49 39.56
CA GLU A 568 26.53 -25.77 38.98
C GLU A 568 25.29 -26.66 38.82
N THR A 569 25.47 -27.91 38.50
CA THR A 569 24.37 -28.91 38.41
C THR A 569 23.65 -29.05 39.74
N ILE A 570 24.37 -29.09 40.87
CA ILE A 570 23.73 -29.16 42.18
C ILE A 570 23.02 -27.86 42.54
N LEU A 571 23.59 -26.71 42.28
CA LEU A 571 22.94 -25.42 42.50
C LEU A 571 21.63 -25.34 41.69
N THR A 572 21.65 -25.74 40.42
CA THR A 572 20.46 -25.83 39.58
C THR A 572 19.42 -26.83 40.14
N LYS A 573 19.88 -28.02 40.60
CA LYS A 573 19.02 -29.04 41.18
C LYS A 573 18.32 -28.59 42.45
N VAL A 574 19.00 -27.88 43.33
CA VAL A 574 18.37 -27.30 44.52
C VAL A 574 17.53 -26.05 44.22
N GLY A 575 17.50 -25.60 42.97
CA GLY A 575 16.68 -24.48 42.52
C GLY A 575 17.26 -23.10 42.82
N TYR A 576 18.58 -23.00 43.02
CA TYR A 576 19.24 -21.73 43.22
C TYR A 576 19.39 -20.95 41.88
N ALA A 577 19.02 -19.70 41.86
CA ALA A 577 19.19 -18.77 40.74
C ALA A 577 20.19 -17.68 41.11
N ASP A 578 21.22 -17.47 40.29
CA ASP A 578 22.19 -16.39 40.48
C ASP A 578 21.74 -15.12 39.70
N LYS A 579 21.69 -13.99 40.38
CA LYS A 579 21.34 -12.68 39.76
C LYS A 579 22.27 -12.30 38.61
N ASN A 580 23.53 -12.76 38.63
CA ASN A 580 24.50 -12.45 37.58
C ASN A 580 24.39 -13.36 36.35
N GLU A 581 23.62 -14.46 36.43
CA GLU A 581 23.52 -15.45 35.38
C GLU A 581 22.05 -15.76 35.07
N PRO A 582 21.39 -14.91 34.25
CA PRO A 582 20.02 -15.14 33.87
C PRO A 582 19.86 -16.41 33.02
N ALA A 583 18.73 -17.07 33.12
CA ALA A 583 18.37 -18.18 32.24
C ALA A 583 18.10 -17.71 30.82
N THR A 584 17.52 -16.50 30.71
CA THR A 584 17.16 -15.90 29.42
C THR A 584 17.34 -14.38 29.48
N ILE A 585 17.85 -13.81 28.39
CA ILE A 585 17.89 -12.37 28.15
C ILE A 585 16.97 -12.07 26.99
N SER A 586 15.94 -11.27 27.23
CA SER A 586 14.98 -10.82 26.19
C SER A 586 15.16 -9.35 25.91
N ILE A 587 15.45 -8.98 24.67
CA ILE A 587 15.69 -7.60 24.24
C ILE A 587 14.54 -7.15 23.36
N TYR A 588 13.78 -6.15 23.80
CA TYR A 588 12.59 -5.62 23.14
C TYR A 588 12.98 -4.40 22.31
N ALA A 589 12.82 -4.48 20.99
CA ALA A 589 13.03 -3.35 20.09
C ALA A 589 11.91 -2.30 20.24
N SER A 590 12.24 -1.02 20.03
CA SER A 590 11.23 0.05 20.06
C SER A 590 10.38 0.12 18.78
N THR A 591 10.94 -0.30 17.63
CA THR A 591 10.26 -0.47 16.33
C THR A 591 10.80 -1.72 15.64
N PHE A 592 10.11 -2.16 14.58
CA PHE A 592 10.55 -3.31 13.80
C PHE A 592 11.92 -3.07 13.14
N GLU A 593 12.16 -1.85 12.61
CA GLU A 593 13.44 -1.49 12.01
C GLU A 593 14.58 -1.49 13.05
N ASN A 594 14.27 -1.24 14.34
CA ASN A 594 15.27 -1.26 15.40
C ASN A 594 15.64 -2.68 15.86
N LYS A 595 14.97 -3.71 15.33
CA LYS A 595 15.36 -5.10 15.55
C LYS A 595 16.71 -5.42 14.89
N ASP A 596 16.93 -4.90 13.66
CA ASP A 596 18.23 -5.04 12.98
C ASP A 596 19.36 -4.42 13.80
N TYR A 597 19.08 -3.33 14.53
CA TYR A 597 20.04 -2.75 15.44
C TYR A 597 20.45 -3.69 16.60
N ILE A 598 19.49 -4.46 17.16
CA ILE A 598 19.78 -5.44 18.20
C ILE A 598 20.64 -6.58 17.64
N GLU A 599 20.35 -7.02 16.42
CA GLU A 599 21.18 -8.03 15.74
C GLU A 599 22.61 -7.52 15.51
N ASP A 600 22.78 -6.27 15.07
CA ASP A 600 24.08 -5.67 14.87
C ASP A 600 24.82 -5.46 16.20
N LEU A 601 24.12 -5.12 17.29
CA LEU A 601 24.67 -5.04 18.64
C LEU A 601 25.24 -6.39 19.09
N ILE A 602 24.51 -7.49 18.85
CA ILE A 602 24.98 -8.85 19.17
C ILE A 602 26.18 -9.22 18.30
N LYS A 603 26.16 -8.89 17.00
CA LYS A 603 27.29 -9.10 16.08
C LYS A 603 28.55 -8.34 16.52
N GLU A 604 28.37 -7.07 16.96
CA GLU A 604 29.46 -6.26 17.48
C GLU A 604 30.05 -6.87 18.75
N TYR A 605 29.22 -7.28 19.71
CA TYR A 605 29.66 -8.00 20.89
C TYR A 605 30.44 -9.28 20.51
N ASN A 606 29.88 -10.12 19.65
CA ASN A 606 30.48 -11.37 19.19
C ASN A 606 31.85 -11.16 18.50
N SER A 607 32.04 -10.03 17.84
CA SER A 607 33.33 -9.68 17.23
C SER A 607 34.41 -9.30 18.23
N SER A 608 34.02 -8.98 19.47
CA SER A 608 34.91 -8.51 20.56
C SER A 608 35.28 -9.62 21.54
N VAL A 609 34.71 -10.83 21.41
CA VAL A 609 34.89 -11.97 22.33
C VAL A 609 35.35 -13.21 21.59
N ASP A 610 35.90 -14.20 22.33
CA ASP A 610 36.28 -15.50 21.77
C ASP A 610 35.05 -16.34 21.36
N ASP A 611 35.23 -17.31 20.43
CA ASP A 611 34.15 -18.16 19.89
C ASP A 611 33.29 -18.87 20.94
N LYS A 612 33.89 -19.16 22.12
CA LYS A 612 33.19 -19.82 23.25
C LYS A 612 32.31 -18.87 24.06
N GLU A 613 32.53 -17.57 23.92
CA GLU A 613 31.82 -16.51 24.66
C GLU A 613 30.79 -15.81 23.78
N GLN A 614 30.69 -16.20 22.49
CA GLN A 614 29.75 -15.64 21.56
C GLN A 614 28.31 -15.97 21.94
N ILE A 615 27.42 -14.99 21.70
CA ILE A 615 25.98 -15.08 21.91
C ILE A 615 25.31 -15.56 20.63
N ARG A 616 24.51 -16.60 20.76
CA ARG A 616 23.64 -17.14 19.72
C ARG A 616 22.19 -16.96 20.12
N TYR A 617 21.38 -16.60 19.16
CA TYR A 617 19.95 -16.35 19.37
C TYR A 617 19.11 -16.89 18.21
N THR A 618 17.82 -17.05 18.43
CA THR A 618 16.86 -17.39 17.38
C THR A 618 15.86 -16.26 17.25
N ASP A 619 15.72 -15.72 16.03
CA ASP A 619 14.68 -14.77 15.67
C ASP A 619 13.49 -15.48 15.04
N TYR A 620 12.59 -16.02 15.86
CA TYR A 620 11.38 -16.69 15.39
C TYR A 620 10.46 -15.78 14.56
N MET A 621 10.35 -14.52 14.95
CA MET A 621 9.48 -13.58 14.26
C MET A 621 10.05 -13.11 12.92
N GLY A 622 11.35 -12.88 12.84
CA GLY A 622 11.99 -12.54 11.57
C GLY A 622 11.75 -13.63 10.52
N ILE A 623 11.92 -14.90 10.90
CA ILE A 623 11.69 -16.05 10.03
C ILE A 623 10.21 -16.14 9.60
N MET A 624 9.28 -16.00 10.53
CA MET A 624 7.85 -16.10 10.25
C MET A 624 7.34 -14.94 9.38
N LEU A 625 7.75 -13.72 9.68
CA LEU A 625 7.30 -12.51 8.96
C LEU A 625 7.93 -12.38 7.58
N SER A 626 9.19 -12.80 7.38
CA SER A 626 9.80 -12.82 6.05
C SER A 626 9.00 -13.71 5.10
N SER A 627 8.62 -14.89 5.52
CA SER A 627 7.83 -15.84 4.72
C SER A 627 6.46 -15.27 4.35
N VAL A 628 5.76 -14.60 5.28
CA VAL A 628 4.47 -13.95 5.01
C VAL A 628 4.64 -12.78 4.04
N THR A 629 5.67 -11.97 4.22
CA THR A 629 5.97 -10.84 3.35
C THR A 629 6.29 -11.30 1.92
N ASP A 630 7.06 -12.39 1.77
CA ASP A 630 7.40 -12.96 0.47
C ASP A 630 6.16 -13.49 -0.26
N ILE A 631 5.25 -14.16 0.44
CA ILE A 631 3.97 -14.62 -0.13
C ILE A 631 3.14 -13.43 -0.62
N ILE A 632 3.01 -12.37 0.19
CA ILE A 632 2.24 -11.17 -0.19
C ILE A 632 2.87 -10.46 -1.39
N ASN A 633 4.20 -10.33 -1.41
CA ASN A 633 4.90 -9.76 -2.55
C ASN A 633 4.69 -10.60 -3.82
N ALA A 634 4.80 -11.93 -3.72
CA ALA A 634 4.56 -12.83 -4.85
C ALA A 634 3.13 -12.69 -5.40
N VAL A 635 2.11 -12.70 -4.53
CA VAL A 635 0.71 -12.49 -4.93
C VAL A 635 0.51 -11.11 -5.55
N SER A 636 1.10 -10.07 -4.96
CA SER A 636 1.03 -8.70 -5.47
C SER A 636 1.64 -8.58 -6.87
N TYR A 637 2.81 -9.18 -7.12
CA TYR A 637 3.45 -9.18 -8.44
C TYR A 637 2.60 -9.91 -9.50
N VAL A 638 1.99 -11.03 -9.15
CA VAL A 638 1.09 -11.77 -10.05
C VAL A 638 -0.13 -10.91 -10.40
N LEU A 639 -0.75 -10.27 -9.40
CA LEU A 639 -1.90 -9.39 -9.61
C LEU A 639 -1.53 -8.17 -10.45
N ILE A 640 -0.39 -7.53 -10.21
CA ILE A 640 0.13 -6.42 -11.03
C ILE A 640 0.36 -6.89 -12.48
N GLY A 641 0.85 -8.10 -12.68
CA GLY A 641 1.00 -8.70 -14.01
C GLY A 641 -0.34 -8.79 -14.76
N PHE A 642 -1.38 -9.34 -14.15
CA PHE A 642 -2.72 -9.42 -14.75
C PHE A 642 -3.31 -8.05 -15.07
N VAL A 643 -3.17 -7.10 -14.15
CA VAL A 643 -3.67 -5.73 -14.35
C VAL A 643 -2.90 -5.01 -15.44
N SER A 644 -1.59 -5.26 -15.60
CA SER A 644 -0.78 -4.70 -16.68
C SER A 644 -1.30 -5.14 -18.05
N VAL A 645 -1.69 -6.41 -18.21
CA VAL A 645 -2.34 -6.92 -19.43
C VAL A 645 -3.66 -6.19 -19.68
N SER A 646 -4.50 -6.01 -18.64
CA SER A 646 -5.77 -5.27 -18.76
C SER A 646 -5.55 -3.82 -19.21
N LEU A 647 -4.49 -3.16 -18.71
CA LEU A 647 -4.14 -1.79 -19.11
C LEU A 647 -3.72 -1.71 -20.60
N ILE A 648 -2.96 -2.71 -21.08
CA ILE A 648 -2.58 -2.80 -22.49
C ILE A 648 -3.82 -2.95 -23.36
N VAL A 649 -4.74 -3.85 -23.00
CA VAL A 649 -6.00 -4.06 -23.72
C VAL A 649 -6.84 -2.79 -23.75
N SER A 650 -6.98 -2.10 -22.61
CA SER A 650 -7.70 -0.82 -22.52
C SER A 650 -7.04 0.25 -23.39
N SER A 651 -5.72 0.32 -23.44
CA SER A 651 -4.98 1.26 -24.29
C SER A 651 -5.21 0.99 -25.78
N ILE A 652 -5.17 -0.27 -26.18
CA ILE A 652 -5.49 -0.68 -27.56
C ILE A 652 -6.93 -0.32 -27.93
N MET A 653 -7.88 -0.57 -27.02
CA MET A 653 -9.29 -0.25 -27.23
C MET A 653 -9.50 1.25 -27.45
N ILE A 654 -8.89 2.11 -26.61
CA ILE A 654 -8.93 3.57 -26.77
C ILE A 654 -8.33 3.95 -28.13
N GLY A 655 -7.23 3.35 -28.55
CA GLY A 655 -6.59 3.58 -29.86
C GLY A 655 -7.53 3.25 -31.02
N ILE A 656 -8.17 2.08 -31.00
CA ILE A 656 -9.11 1.64 -32.04
C ILE A 656 -10.31 2.59 -32.12
N ILE A 657 -10.91 2.95 -30.99
CA ILE A 657 -12.08 3.84 -30.97
C ILE A 657 -11.72 5.24 -31.45
N THR A 658 -10.55 5.75 -31.06
CA THR A 658 -10.05 7.04 -31.56
C THR A 658 -9.82 6.99 -33.07
N TYR A 659 -9.27 5.89 -33.59
CA TYR A 659 -9.09 5.68 -35.03
C TYR A 659 -10.44 5.70 -35.79
N ILE A 660 -11.44 5.00 -35.30
CA ILE A 660 -12.78 4.99 -35.89
C ILE A 660 -13.41 6.39 -35.83
N SER A 661 -13.24 7.11 -34.72
CA SER A 661 -13.71 8.51 -34.58
C SER A 661 -13.10 9.45 -35.62
N VAL A 662 -11.81 9.27 -35.94
CA VAL A 662 -11.13 10.03 -37.00
C VAL A 662 -11.70 9.70 -38.37
N LEU A 663 -11.93 8.41 -38.67
CA LEU A 663 -12.53 7.97 -39.96
C LEU A 663 -13.92 8.55 -40.18
N GLU A 664 -14.76 8.59 -39.17
CA GLU A 664 -16.11 9.19 -39.24
C GLU A 664 -16.07 10.70 -39.58
N ARG A 665 -14.97 11.38 -39.26
CA ARG A 665 -14.83 12.84 -39.41
C ARG A 665 -13.92 13.24 -40.60
N ILE A 666 -13.69 12.36 -41.56
CA ILE A 666 -12.85 12.68 -42.74
C ILE A 666 -13.36 13.91 -43.46
N LYS A 667 -14.69 14.08 -43.58
CA LYS A 667 -15.27 15.29 -44.20
C LYS A 667 -14.98 16.56 -43.41
N GLU A 668 -15.05 16.53 -42.07
CA GLU A 668 -14.72 17.67 -41.20
C GLU A 668 -13.24 18.02 -41.33
N ILE A 669 -12.35 17.00 -41.36
CA ILE A 669 -10.94 17.18 -41.59
C ILE A 669 -10.67 17.83 -42.94
N GLY A 670 -11.38 17.39 -43.99
CA GLY A 670 -11.30 17.97 -45.34
C GLY A 670 -11.66 19.44 -45.33
N VAL A 671 -12.73 19.85 -44.67
CA VAL A 671 -13.15 21.23 -44.50
C VAL A 671 -12.07 22.07 -43.78
N LEU A 672 -11.57 21.57 -42.64
CA LEU A 672 -10.50 22.24 -41.89
C LEU A 672 -9.24 22.45 -42.74
N ARG A 673 -8.84 21.44 -43.51
CA ARG A 673 -7.67 21.51 -44.41
C ARG A 673 -7.88 22.47 -45.58
N ALA A 674 -9.08 22.50 -46.15
CA ALA A 674 -9.43 23.45 -47.21
C ALA A 674 -9.45 24.90 -46.72
N LEU A 675 -9.84 25.11 -45.46
CA LEU A 675 -9.82 26.44 -44.82
C LEU A 675 -8.38 26.84 -44.35
N GLY A 676 -7.36 26.03 -44.63
CA GLY A 676 -5.97 26.34 -44.34
C GLY A 676 -5.44 25.83 -43.00
N ALA A 677 -6.16 24.91 -42.32
CA ALA A 677 -5.63 24.23 -41.12
C ALA A 677 -4.37 23.42 -41.45
N SER A 678 -3.31 23.58 -40.71
CA SER A 678 -2.10 22.76 -40.83
C SER A 678 -2.35 21.31 -40.36
N LYS A 679 -1.54 20.35 -40.82
CA LYS A 679 -1.58 18.96 -40.31
C LYS A 679 -1.42 18.92 -38.78
N ARG A 680 -0.62 19.83 -38.21
CA ARG A 680 -0.42 19.95 -36.76
C ARG A 680 -1.67 20.45 -36.02
N ASP A 681 -2.43 21.36 -36.60
CA ASP A 681 -3.64 21.87 -35.96
C ASP A 681 -4.73 20.79 -35.92
N VAL A 682 -4.88 20.01 -36.99
CA VAL A 682 -5.77 18.87 -37.04
C VAL A 682 -5.34 17.82 -35.98
N SER A 683 -4.04 17.48 -35.93
CA SER A 683 -3.52 16.53 -34.93
C SER A 683 -3.74 17.02 -33.50
N ARG A 684 -3.61 18.33 -33.22
CA ARG A 684 -3.87 18.91 -31.89
C ARG A 684 -5.32 18.73 -31.44
N VAL A 685 -6.29 18.85 -32.35
CA VAL A 685 -7.69 18.63 -32.01
C VAL A 685 -7.95 17.18 -31.60
N PHE A 686 -7.41 16.20 -32.33
CA PHE A 686 -7.59 14.79 -31.98
C PHE A 686 -6.78 14.38 -30.76
N ASN A 687 -5.57 14.91 -30.57
CA ASN A 687 -4.80 14.67 -29.36
C ASN A 687 -5.49 15.26 -28.11
N ALA A 688 -6.13 16.43 -28.26
CA ALA A 688 -6.94 17.03 -27.19
C ALA A 688 -8.16 16.16 -26.85
N GLU A 689 -8.82 15.56 -27.85
CA GLU A 689 -9.92 14.61 -27.64
C GLU A 689 -9.46 13.37 -26.85
N THR A 690 -8.34 12.75 -27.26
CA THR A 690 -7.76 11.61 -26.55
C THR A 690 -7.36 11.96 -25.12
N LEU A 691 -6.79 13.15 -24.90
CA LEU A 691 -6.44 13.64 -23.56
C LEU A 691 -7.67 13.77 -22.65
N ILE A 692 -8.77 14.33 -23.17
CA ILE A 692 -10.02 14.48 -22.40
C ILE A 692 -10.61 13.11 -22.06
N ILE A 693 -10.62 12.15 -23.01
CA ILE A 693 -11.09 10.79 -22.79
C ILE A 693 -10.23 10.11 -21.72
N GLY A 694 -8.90 10.20 -21.83
CA GLY A 694 -7.98 9.63 -20.84
C GLY A 694 -8.16 10.22 -19.44
N PHE A 695 -8.34 11.55 -19.35
CA PHE A 695 -8.63 12.21 -18.08
C PHE A 695 -9.98 11.76 -17.49
N ALA A 696 -11.02 11.70 -18.31
CA ALA A 696 -12.35 11.23 -17.88
C ALA A 696 -12.29 9.75 -17.41
N ALA A 697 -11.54 8.89 -18.13
CA ALA A 697 -11.33 7.50 -17.74
C ALA A 697 -10.57 7.40 -16.39
N GLY A 698 -9.56 8.25 -16.18
CA GLY A 698 -8.82 8.31 -14.92
C GLY A 698 -9.71 8.72 -13.73
N VAL A 699 -10.47 9.81 -13.89
CA VAL A 699 -11.40 10.27 -12.85
C VAL A 699 -12.46 9.21 -12.56
N MET A 700 -13.05 8.61 -13.60
CA MET A 700 -14.04 7.54 -13.46
C MET A 700 -13.44 6.31 -12.77
N GLY A 701 -12.22 5.93 -13.14
CA GLY A 701 -11.50 4.81 -12.50
C GLY A 701 -11.32 5.02 -11.02
N ILE A 702 -10.81 6.19 -10.61
CA ILE A 702 -10.61 6.54 -9.19
C ILE A 702 -11.94 6.56 -8.42
N CYS A 703 -12.98 7.20 -8.97
CA CYS A 703 -14.29 7.27 -8.31
C CYS A 703 -14.90 5.88 -8.12
N VAL A 704 -14.85 5.02 -9.14
CA VAL A 704 -15.37 3.64 -9.05
C VAL A 704 -14.56 2.83 -8.05
N THR A 705 -13.23 2.97 -8.01
CA THR A 705 -12.38 2.28 -7.03
C THR A 705 -12.75 2.68 -5.62
N MET A 706 -12.89 3.99 -5.32
CA MET A 706 -13.30 4.46 -4.00
C MET A 706 -14.67 3.92 -3.58
N LEU A 707 -15.61 3.77 -4.52
CA LEU A 707 -16.91 3.18 -4.24
C LEU A 707 -16.83 1.67 -3.99
N LEU A 708 -15.92 0.96 -4.65
CA LEU A 708 -15.71 -0.48 -4.47
C LEU A 708 -14.89 -0.80 -3.23
N ASP A 709 -13.99 0.09 -2.80
CA ASP A 709 -13.20 -0.10 -1.59
C ASP A 709 -14.09 -0.21 -0.32
N ILE A 710 -15.23 0.49 -0.29
CA ILE A 710 -16.16 0.45 0.85
C ILE A 710 -16.70 -0.97 1.09
N PRO A 711 -17.40 -1.63 0.13
CA PRO A 711 -17.91 -2.99 0.35
C PRO A 711 -16.79 -4.03 0.49
N ILE A 712 -15.66 -3.86 -0.20
CA ILE A 712 -14.50 -4.75 -0.09
C ILE A 712 -13.93 -4.68 1.34
N SER A 713 -13.75 -3.49 1.89
CA SER A 713 -13.31 -3.29 3.28
C SER A 713 -14.25 -3.93 4.28
N LEU A 714 -15.58 -3.78 4.10
CA LEU A 714 -16.59 -4.41 4.97
C LEU A 714 -16.54 -5.95 4.90
N ILE A 715 -16.33 -6.52 3.72
CA ILE A 715 -16.20 -7.98 3.52
C ILE A 715 -14.92 -8.48 4.20
N ILE A 716 -13.79 -7.81 4.00
CA ILE A 716 -12.52 -8.17 4.62
C ILE A 716 -12.64 -8.10 6.15
N HIS A 717 -13.24 -7.03 6.67
CA HIS A 717 -13.50 -6.88 8.10
C HIS A 717 -14.34 -8.05 8.65
N SER A 718 -15.40 -8.43 7.94
CA SER A 718 -16.28 -9.54 8.36
C SER A 718 -15.60 -10.91 8.30
N LEU A 719 -14.77 -11.15 7.30
CA LEU A 719 -14.09 -12.45 7.10
C LEU A 719 -12.83 -12.61 7.95
N ALA A 720 -12.07 -11.55 8.13
CA ALA A 720 -10.79 -11.60 8.83
C ALA A 720 -10.91 -11.29 10.33
N GLY A 721 -12.08 -10.89 10.82
CA GLY A 721 -12.27 -10.50 12.23
C GLY A 721 -11.41 -9.32 12.66
N ILE A 722 -10.96 -8.51 11.69
CA ILE A 722 -10.06 -7.37 11.90
C ILE A 722 -10.93 -6.14 12.17
N SER A 723 -10.78 -5.54 13.34
CA SER A 723 -11.48 -4.29 13.72
C SER A 723 -10.69 -3.06 13.27
#